data_acb40be241181564627e4edadc5d686e
#
_entry.id   acb40be241181564627e4edadc5d686e
#
_cell.length_a   1.000
_cell.length_b   1.000
_cell.length_c   1.000
_cell.angle_alpha   90.00
_cell.angle_beta   90.00
_cell.angle_gamma   90.00
#
_symmetry.space_group_name_H-M   'P 1'
#
loop_
_entity.id
_entity.type
_entity.pdbx_description
1 polymer ?
#
loop_
_entity_poly.entity_id
_entity_poly.type
_entity_poly.pdbx_seq_one_letter_code
_entity_poly.pdbx_strand_id
1 'polypeptide(L)'
;MQGYEKIIFFRTFAAYMVMEKENKQINIVIVGNPNSGKTSLYNHITGEHEHVGNYGGTTVEAQTTACHYKGYELRVTDLPGTNALSGATPQELYVRQYLASHTPDIVLNVVCASNLEQNLYITTELIDMGYSVVVALSMYDELQRNGATLDDDLLGKMMGLPMFPVEGHKGKGIEVLLDTIIAVHEKRDERVRHIHIYQGIVEESVMTLNKQMKEHREELPKCFTPRYLAMKMLEDDAEICEMLAKAPHYSEWQRTCEKEREHLQSDLGANEDIKTTIADQKRGFIAGALRETYTRGNHRLENIWNAIDTIVTHRVLGYPIFIFVMWLMFYCTFRLGAYPQEWIEQLVALVGGAFQRWLPDGILKDMICDGIIGGVGSVIVFLPNIMILYLFISFMEDSGYLARASFVMDRLMHKVGLHGKSFIPLVMGFGCNVPAVMSTRLIESRSSRLITTFIIPFMSCSARLPIYIILIGTFFAAHSSWVMLGLYVLGIAVAMLTALLMRRFMFKKDETPFVMELPPYRIPTLKATVSHMWQRCAQYLRNIAGMILVASIVVWALGYFPRQKENEGDIQQQYEQSYIGRVGRFCEPAFEPLGLDWKSSVSLISGIAAKELMVSTLGVLYSNDAENSPAQLKQNLVKSGDFSSPSVLALLVFTLLYMPCVGTITAIGSESGWKWAVASAIYSTAVAWLYAFVVYRVALLFI
;
A
#
# COMPACT_ATOMS: atom_id res chain seq x y z
N MET A 1 57.84 -48.27 4.69
CA MET A 1 57.36 -47.54 3.48
C MET A 1 55.87 -47.71 3.18
N GLN A 2 55.23 -48.84 3.50
CA GLN A 2 53.78 -49.06 3.21
C GLN A 2 52.80 -48.27 4.06
N GLY A 3 53.21 -47.62 5.16
CA GLY A 3 52.32 -46.81 5.99
C GLY A 3 52.15 -45.34 5.51
N TYR A 4 53.15 -44.83 4.80
CA TYR A 4 53.10 -43.43 4.30
C TYR A 4 52.27 -43.28 3.02
N GLU A 5 52.24 -44.27 2.17
CA GLU A 5 51.42 -44.26 0.94
C GLU A 5 49.91 -44.32 1.26
N LYS A 6 49.48 -45.04 2.29
CA LYS A 6 48.10 -45.09 2.72
C LYS A 6 47.61 -43.75 3.32
N ILE A 7 48.46 -43.02 4.03
CA ILE A 7 48.13 -41.71 4.62
C ILE A 7 48.04 -40.64 3.51
N ILE A 8 48.90 -40.69 2.51
CA ILE A 8 48.85 -39.78 1.35
C ILE A 8 47.61 -40.10 0.52
N PHE A 9 47.30 -41.38 0.27
CA PHE A 9 46.09 -41.78 -0.46
C PHE A 9 44.80 -41.35 0.27
N PHE A 10 44.72 -41.52 1.59
CA PHE A 10 43.59 -41.06 2.39
C PHE A 10 43.51 -39.53 2.47
N ARG A 11 44.62 -38.81 2.54
CA ARG A 11 44.64 -37.35 2.48
C ARG A 11 44.30 -36.84 1.09
N THR A 12 44.75 -37.47 0.02
CA THR A 12 44.42 -37.10 -1.36
C THR A 12 42.96 -37.46 -1.67
N PHE A 13 42.48 -38.62 -1.18
CA PHE A 13 41.07 -39.03 -1.31
C PHE A 13 40.11 -38.14 -0.46
N ALA A 14 40.52 -37.78 0.75
CA ALA A 14 39.78 -36.83 1.57
C ALA A 14 39.82 -35.39 0.99
N ALA A 15 40.96 -34.97 0.40
CA ALA A 15 41.08 -33.73 -0.32
C ALA A 15 40.23 -33.74 -1.64
N TYR A 16 40.19 -34.90 -2.34
CA TYR A 16 39.34 -35.07 -3.52
C TYR A 16 37.85 -35.08 -3.14
N MET A 17 37.47 -35.73 -2.03
CA MET A 17 36.11 -35.70 -1.49
C MET A 17 35.71 -34.30 -0.91
N VAL A 18 36.70 -33.50 -0.47
CA VAL A 18 36.51 -32.13 -0.02
C VAL A 18 36.51 -31.15 -1.20
N MET A 19 37.22 -31.43 -2.30
CA MET A 19 37.19 -30.64 -3.55
C MET A 19 35.96 -30.96 -4.40
N GLU A 20 35.23 -32.07 -4.21
CA GLU A 20 34.00 -32.42 -4.92
C GLU A 20 32.73 -31.92 -4.21
N LYS A 21 32.87 -31.15 -3.13
CA LYS A 21 31.85 -30.18 -2.70
C LYS A 21 32.01 -28.86 -3.48
N GLU A 22 31.95 -28.92 -4.80
CA GLU A 22 31.46 -27.79 -5.53
C GLU A 22 30.07 -27.46 -4.95
N ASN A 23 29.97 -26.33 -4.28
CA ASN A 23 28.70 -25.78 -3.87
C ASN A 23 27.91 -25.56 -5.16
N LYS A 24 27.08 -26.54 -5.52
CA LYS A 24 26.21 -26.46 -6.69
C LYS A 24 25.15 -25.40 -6.37
N GLN A 25 25.46 -24.17 -6.72
CA GLN A 25 24.58 -23.02 -6.50
C GLN A 25 23.65 -22.86 -7.71
N ILE A 26 22.36 -22.68 -7.45
CA ILE A 26 21.34 -22.38 -8.46
C ILE A 26 20.67 -21.06 -8.09
N ASN A 27 20.71 -20.09 -9.00
CA ASN A 27 20.03 -18.80 -8.85
C ASN A 27 18.64 -18.91 -9.46
N ILE A 28 17.63 -18.83 -8.62
CA ILE A 28 16.20 -18.93 -8.99
C ILE A 28 15.56 -17.57 -8.80
N VAL A 29 14.88 -17.09 -9.83
CA VAL A 29 14.10 -15.85 -9.75
C VAL A 29 12.62 -16.18 -9.89
N ILE A 30 11.81 -15.74 -8.90
CA ILE A 30 10.37 -15.92 -8.91
C ILE A 30 9.72 -14.72 -9.61
N VAL A 31 8.95 -15.01 -10.67
CA VAL A 31 8.21 -14.03 -11.47
C VAL A 31 6.74 -14.45 -11.52
N GLY A 32 5.85 -13.55 -11.87
CA GLY A 32 4.42 -13.84 -12.11
C GLY A 32 3.54 -12.63 -11.79
N ASN A 33 2.26 -12.75 -12.09
CA ASN A 33 1.29 -11.69 -11.94
C ASN A 33 1.11 -11.25 -10.48
N PRO A 34 0.65 -10.01 -10.24
CA PRO A 34 0.18 -9.62 -8.92
C PRO A 34 -0.87 -10.61 -8.41
N ASN A 35 -0.83 -10.93 -7.12
CA ASN A 35 -1.74 -11.87 -6.47
C ASN A 35 -1.70 -13.34 -6.96
N SER A 36 -0.70 -13.74 -7.75
CA SER A 36 -0.54 -15.13 -8.17
C SER A 36 -0.02 -16.07 -7.07
N GLY A 37 0.28 -15.57 -5.87
CA GLY A 37 0.77 -16.39 -4.75
C GLY A 37 2.31 -16.53 -4.69
N LYS A 38 3.08 -15.67 -5.37
CA LYS A 38 4.55 -15.67 -5.37
C LYS A 38 5.15 -15.66 -3.98
N THR A 39 4.81 -14.64 -3.19
CA THR A 39 5.37 -14.45 -1.85
C THR A 39 4.99 -15.60 -0.90
N SER A 40 3.80 -16.20 -1.07
CA SER A 40 3.42 -17.41 -0.32
C SER A 40 4.31 -18.59 -0.68
N LEU A 41 4.61 -18.78 -1.95
CA LEU A 41 5.49 -19.83 -2.43
C LEU A 41 6.94 -19.59 -1.98
N TYR A 42 7.43 -18.34 -2.09
CA TYR A 42 8.73 -17.91 -1.61
C TYR A 42 8.91 -18.21 -0.11
N ASN A 43 7.94 -17.82 0.73
CA ASN A 43 7.98 -18.08 2.16
C ASN A 43 8.07 -19.57 2.50
N HIS A 44 7.37 -20.42 1.74
CA HIS A 44 7.44 -21.87 1.93
C HIS A 44 8.77 -22.48 1.48
N ILE A 45 9.36 -22.00 0.39
CA ILE A 45 10.65 -22.50 -0.11
C ILE A 45 11.79 -22.06 0.82
N THR A 46 11.76 -20.82 1.28
CA THR A 46 12.86 -20.22 2.05
C THR A 46 12.72 -20.37 3.57
N GLY A 47 11.51 -20.66 4.07
CA GLY A 47 11.19 -20.65 5.49
C GLY A 47 11.04 -19.25 6.10
N GLU A 48 11.04 -18.21 5.27
CA GLU A 48 10.86 -16.81 5.68
C GLU A 48 9.38 -16.48 5.95
N HIS A 49 9.12 -15.32 6.56
CA HIS A 49 7.78 -14.83 6.85
C HIS A 49 7.54 -13.44 6.23
N GLU A 50 7.73 -13.36 4.92
CA GLU A 50 7.46 -12.13 4.18
C GLU A 50 5.97 -11.83 4.09
N HIS A 51 5.65 -10.55 3.95
CA HIS A 51 4.28 -10.04 3.97
C HIS A 51 3.50 -10.45 2.71
N VAL A 52 2.54 -11.34 2.88
CA VAL A 52 1.62 -11.75 1.81
C VAL A 52 0.41 -10.81 1.82
N GLY A 53 0.26 -9.99 0.78
CA GLY A 53 -0.91 -9.11 0.61
C GLY A 53 -1.69 -9.44 -0.66
N ASN A 54 -3.01 -9.32 -0.60
CA ASN A 54 -3.92 -9.53 -1.75
C ASN A 54 -3.99 -8.35 -2.73
N TYR A 55 -3.11 -7.34 -2.58
CA TYR A 55 -3.01 -6.20 -3.49
C TYR A 55 -1.69 -6.21 -4.24
N GLY A 56 -1.74 -5.93 -5.53
CA GLY A 56 -0.53 -5.76 -6.35
C GLY A 56 0.34 -4.62 -5.79
N GLY A 57 1.65 -4.88 -5.62
CA GLY A 57 2.62 -3.90 -5.15
C GLY A 57 3.12 -4.10 -3.70
N THR A 58 2.91 -5.27 -3.10
CA THR A 58 3.44 -5.58 -1.76
C THR A 58 4.95 -5.76 -1.74
N THR A 59 5.54 -6.28 -2.81
CA THR A 59 6.99 -6.40 -2.99
C THR A 59 7.46 -5.24 -3.86
N VAL A 60 8.23 -4.32 -3.30
CA VAL A 60 8.70 -3.10 -3.99
C VAL A 60 10.13 -3.27 -4.50
N GLU A 61 10.92 -4.14 -3.85
CA GLU A 61 12.32 -4.45 -4.18
C GLU A 61 12.52 -5.96 -4.19
N ALA A 62 13.54 -6.42 -4.93
CA ALA A 62 13.92 -7.82 -4.98
C ALA A 62 14.43 -8.30 -3.61
N GLN A 63 13.91 -9.42 -3.13
CA GLN A 63 14.36 -10.06 -1.90
C GLN A 63 15.00 -11.40 -2.21
N THR A 64 16.22 -11.60 -1.73
CA THR A 64 17.00 -12.81 -2.02
C THR A 64 17.33 -13.53 -0.72
N THR A 65 16.97 -14.81 -0.64
CA THR A 65 17.32 -15.69 0.48
C THR A 65 17.91 -16.99 -0.06
N ALA A 66 18.91 -17.51 0.65
CA ALA A 66 19.55 -18.79 0.33
C ALA A 66 18.94 -19.91 1.16
N CYS A 67 18.58 -21.01 0.54
CA CYS A 67 18.14 -22.24 1.20
C CYS A 67 18.89 -23.47 0.63
N HIS A 68 18.92 -24.57 1.40
CA HIS A 68 19.62 -25.79 1.00
C HIS A 68 18.63 -26.91 0.71
N TYR A 69 18.73 -27.51 -0.47
CA TYR A 69 17.90 -28.64 -0.86
C TYR A 69 18.70 -29.69 -1.63
N LYS A 70 18.69 -30.95 -1.15
CA LYS A 70 19.38 -32.10 -1.77
C LYS A 70 20.83 -31.86 -2.21
N GLY A 71 21.58 -31.07 -1.41
CA GLY A 71 23.02 -30.80 -1.67
C GLY A 71 23.27 -29.60 -2.61
N TYR A 72 22.22 -28.88 -3.01
CA TYR A 72 22.30 -27.61 -3.74
C TYR A 72 22.04 -26.45 -2.80
N GLU A 73 22.75 -25.34 -3.01
CA GLU A 73 22.43 -24.04 -2.44
C GLU A 73 21.53 -23.31 -3.45
N LEU A 74 20.26 -23.15 -3.09
CA LEU A 74 19.28 -22.45 -3.92
C LEU A 74 19.20 -20.99 -3.45
N ARG A 75 19.55 -20.05 -4.30
CA ARG A 75 19.34 -18.62 -4.07
C ARG A 75 18.05 -18.20 -4.73
N VAL A 76 17.03 -18.01 -3.92
CA VAL A 76 15.68 -17.67 -4.39
C VAL A 76 15.46 -16.18 -4.22
N THR A 77 15.08 -15.52 -5.31
CA THR A 77 14.76 -14.08 -5.32
C THR A 77 13.30 -13.89 -5.70
N ASP A 78 12.51 -13.22 -4.83
CA ASP A 78 11.13 -12.80 -5.14
C ASP A 78 11.15 -11.42 -5.79
N LEU A 79 10.57 -11.30 -6.98
CA LEU A 79 10.42 -10.04 -7.71
C LEU A 79 9.01 -9.47 -7.57
N PRO A 80 8.84 -8.13 -7.74
CA PRO A 80 7.54 -7.50 -7.79
C PRO A 80 6.62 -8.17 -8.81
N GLY A 81 5.32 -8.25 -8.49
CA GLY A 81 4.32 -8.79 -9.42
C GLY A 81 4.15 -7.90 -10.63
N THR A 82 4.12 -8.50 -11.82
CA THR A 82 3.93 -7.79 -13.08
C THR A 82 3.04 -8.58 -14.03
N ASN A 83 2.31 -7.88 -14.90
CA ASN A 83 1.40 -8.50 -15.86
C ASN A 83 2.06 -8.73 -17.23
N ALA A 84 3.12 -7.99 -17.52
CA ALA A 84 3.91 -8.10 -18.73
C ALA A 84 5.36 -7.65 -18.46
N LEU A 85 6.24 -7.84 -19.41
CA LEU A 85 7.64 -7.36 -19.41
C LEU A 85 7.86 -6.28 -20.47
N SER A 86 6.79 -5.57 -20.84
CA SER A 86 6.80 -4.54 -21.88
C SER A 86 7.56 -3.27 -21.49
N GLY A 87 7.76 -3.04 -20.17
CA GLY A 87 8.38 -1.82 -19.67
C GLY A 87 7.43 -0.61 -19.60
N ALA A 88 6.13 -0.83 -19.80
CA ALA A 88 5.12 0.23 -19.73
C ALA A 88 4.92 0.78 -18.30
N THR A 89 5.18 -0.05 -17.30
CA THR A 89 5.12 0.34 -15.88
C THR A 89 6.52 0.28 -15.24
N PRO A 90 6.79 1.08 -14.18
CA PRO A 90 8.05 1.02 -13.44
C PRO A 90 8.37 -0.38 -12.90
N GLN A 91 7.35 -1.16 -12.54
CA GLN A 91 7.51 -2.52 -12.03
C GLN A 91 7.92 -3.48 -13.15
N GLU A 92 7.28 -3.40 -14.32
CA GLU A 92 7.67 -4.18 -15.51
C GLU A 92 9.10 -3.90 -15.92
N LEU A 93 9.46 -2.61 -15.94
CA LEU A 93 10.81 -2.16 -16.26
C LEU A 93 11.83 -2.73 -15.26
N TYR A 94 11.52 -2.65 -13.95
CA TYR A 94 12.38 -3.19 -12.90
C TYR A 94 12.60 -4.69 -13.05
N VAL A 95 11.52 -5.47 -13.26
CA VAL A 95 11.62 -6.94 -13.44
C VAL A 95 12.45 -7.28 -14.67
N ARG A 96 12.22 -6.59 -15.82
CA ARG A 96 12.97 -6.79 -17.05
C ARG A 96 14.46 -6.48 -16.86
N GLN A 97 14.79 -5.36 -16.24
CA GLN A 97 16.17 -4.95 -15.96
C GLN A 97 16.85 -5.89 -14.98
N TYR A 98 16.13 -6.37 -13.96
CA TYR A 98 16.65 -7.34 -13.00
C TYR A 98 17.02 -8.66 -13.70
N LEU A 99 16.12 -9.21 -14.52
CA LEU A 99 16.37 -10.43 -15.30
C LEU A 99 17.56 -10.25 -16.23
N ALA A 100 17.67 -9.10 -16.90
CA ALA A 100 18.77 -8.80 -17.81
C ALA A 100 20.12 -8.67 -17.10
N SER A 101 20.16 -8.07 -15.91
CA SER A 101 21.40 -7.81 -15.18
C SER A 101 21.94 -9.02 -14.40
N HIS A 102 21.04 -9.87 -13.90
CA HIS A 102 21.42 -10.99 -13.01
C HIS A 102 21.41 -12.36 -13.70
N THR A 103 20.89 -12.45 -14.93
CA THR A 103 20.87 -13.69 -15.75
C THR A 103 20.67 -14.96 -14.91
N PRO A 104 19.45 -15.16 -14.34
CA PRO A 104 19.20 -16.30 -13.45
C PRO A 104 19.35 -17.64 -14.17
N ASP A 105 19.73 -18.70 -13.45
CA ASP A 105 19.82 -20.05 -14.00
C ASP A 105 18.44 -20.60 -14.33
N ILE A 106 17.44 -20.28 -13.49
CA ILE A 106 16.05 -20.68 -13.67
C ILE A 106 15.10 -19.53 -13.29
N VAL A 107 14.09 -19.32 -14.11
CA VAL A 107 12.96 -18.44 -13.80
C VAL A 107 11.77 -19.31 -13.38
N LEU A 108 11.37 -19.18 -12.12
CA LEU A 108 10.18 -19.81 -11.58
C LEU A 108 8.98 -18.87 -11.80
N ASN A 109 8.13 -19.18 -12.77
CA ASN A 109 6.94 -18.40 -13.05
C ASN A 109 5.74 -18.94 -12.26
N VAL A 110 5.15 -18.11 -11.41
CA VAL A 110 3.97 -18.46 -10.61
C VAL A 110 2.70 -18.00 -11.31
N VAL A 111 1.95 -18.96 -11.82
CA VAL A 111 0.74 -18.77 -12.60
C VAL A 111 -0.49 -19.15 -11.75
N CYS A 112 -1.45 -18.24 -11.63
CA CYS A 112 -2.70 -18.52 -10.94
C CYS A 112 -3.60 -19.43 -11.80
N ALA A 113 -3.89 -20.65 -11.32
CA ALA A 113 -4.70 -21.63 -12.04
C ALA A 113 -6.17 -21.19 -12.24
N SER A 114 -6.68 -20.27 -11.43
CA SER A 114 -8.02 -19.71 -11.60
C SER A 114 -8.12 -18.63 -12.68
N ASN A 115 -6.97 -18.09 -13.17
CA ASN A 115 -6.93 -17.07 -14.24
C ASN A 115 -5.76 -17.35 -15.20
N LEU A 116 -5.81 -18.49 -15.89
CA LEU A 116 -4.72 -18.97 -16.74
C LEU A 116 -4.46 -18.08 -17.94
N GLU A 117 -5.49 -17.63 -18.64
CA GLU A 117 -5.36 -16.88 -19.89
C GLU A 117 -4.50 -15.63 -19.71
N GLN A 118 -4.73 -14.90 -18.64
CA GLN A 118 -3.99 -13.69 -18.33
C GLN A 118 -2.59 -13.98 -17.77
N ASN A 119 -2.50 -14.97 -16.87
CA ASN A 119 -1.23 -15.24 -16.18
C ASN A 119 -0.21 -15.94 -17.08
N LEU A 120 -0.64 -16.66 -18.10
CA LEU A 120 0.25 -17.28 -19.10
C LEU A 120 0.87 -16.27 -20.07
N TYR A 121 0.38 -15.02 -20.11
CA TYR A 121 0.94 -13.99 -20.98
C TYR A 121 2.41 -13.70 -20.66
N ILE A 122 2.74 -13.52 -19.39
CA ILE A 122 4.14 -13.33 -18.95
C ILE A 122 5.01 -14.57 -19.23
N THR A 123 4.41 -15.77 -19.20
CA THR A 123 5.09 -17.02 -19.58
C THR A 123 5.57 -16.96 -21.02
N THR A 124 4.74 -16.45 -21.96
CA THR A 124 5.13 -16.31 -23.36
C THR A 124 6.27 -15.31 -23.54
N GLU A 125 6.31 -14.24 -22.77
CA GLU A 125 7.40 -13.25 -22.81
C GLU A 125 8.72 -13.81 -22.26
N LEU A 126 8.66 -14.63 -21.21
CA LEU A 126 9.83 -15.34 -20.68
C LEU A 126 10.39 -16.38 -21.67
N ILE A 127 9.51 -17.07 -22.41
CA ILE A 127 9.91 -17.96 -23.50
C ILE A 127 10.64 -17.18 -24.60
N ASP A 128 10.07 -16.04 -25.03
CA ASP A 128 10.69 -15.17 -26.03
C ASP A 128 12.07 -14.68 -25.60
N MET A 129 12.25 -14.34 -24.34
CA MET A 129 13.55 -13.94 -23.76
C MET A 129 14.57 -15.08 -23.74
N GLY A 130 14.11 -16.33 -23.78
CA GLY A 130 14.98 -17.52 -23.85
C GLY A 130 15.47 -18.01 -22.50
N TYR A 131 14.79 -17.67 -21.42
CA TYR A 131 15.12 -18.21 -20.09
C TYR A 131 14.66 -19.66 -19.92
N SER A 132 15.35 -20.39 -19.04
CA SER A 132 14.87 -21.69 -18.55
C SER A 132 13.75 -21.47 -17.56
N VAL A 133 12.51 -21.72 -17.98
CA VAL A 133 11.31 -21.43 -17.19
C VAL A 133 10.72 -22.71 -16.61
N VAL A 134 10.37 -22.68 -15.34
CA VAL A 134 9.52 -23.69 -14.66
C VAL A 134 8.27 -23.00 -14.18
N VAL A 135 7.11 -23.59 -14.42
CA VAL A 135 5.82 -22.99 -14.08
C VAL A 135 5.22 -23.67 -12.85
N ALA A 136 4.93 -22.87 -11.83
CA ALA A 136 4.18 -23.27 -10.64
C ALA A 136 2.73 -22.82 -10.77
N LEU A 137 1.79 -23.77 -10.93
CA LEU A 137 0.34 -23.52 -11.00
C LEU A 137 -0.19 -23.35 -9.58
N SER A 138 -0.31 -22.13 -9.12
CA SER A 138 -0.82 -21.79 -7.78
C SER A 138 -2.35 -21.82 -7.75
N MET A 139 -2.92 -21.86 -6.53
CA MET A 139 -4.38 -21.86 -6.32
C MET A 139 -5.12 -22.95 -7.10
N TYR A 140 -4.47 -24.07 -7.26
CA TYR A 140 -5.03 -25.22 -7.99
C TYR A 140 -6.25 -25.83 -7.28
N ASP A 141 -6.31 -25.71 -5.94
CA ASP A 141 -7.47 -26.09 -5.14
C ASP A 141 -8.70 -25.22 -5.43
N GLU A 142 -8.55 -23.95 -5.79
CA GLU A 142 -9.66 -23.09 -6.24
C GLU A 142 -10.21 -23.55 -7.59
N LEU A 143 -9.32 -23.89 -8.53
CA LEU A 143 -9.71 -24.41 -9.82
C LEU A 143 -10.55 -25.68 -9.66
N GLN A 144 -10.08 -26.63 -8.82
CA GLN A 144 -10.81 -27.89 -8.55
C GLN A 144 -12.14 -27.66 -7.83
N ARG A 145 -12.20 -26.74 -6.85
CA ARG A 145 -13.45 -26.37 -6.16
C ARG A 145 -14.51 -25.80 -7.11
N ASN A 146 -14.06 -25.08 -8.12
CA ASN A 146 -14.95 -24.55 -9.17
C ASN A 146 -15.39 -25.63 -10.17
N GLY A 147 -14.96 -26.89 -9.97
CA GLY A 147 -15.29 -28.02 -10.84
C GLY A 147 -14.61 -27.98 -12.20
N ALA A 148 -13.62 -27.09 -12.37
CA ALA A 148 -12.81 -27.04 -13.59
C ALA A 148 -11.71 -28.10 -13.54
N THR A 149 -11.31 -28.61 -14.69
CA THR A 149 -10.19 -29.56 -14.84
C THR A 149 -9.17 -29.00 -15.79
N LEU A 150 -7.90 -29.19 -15.46
CA LEU A 150 -6.76 -28.78 -16.27
C LEU A 150 -5.83 -29.98 -16.44
N ASP A 151 -5.47 -30.28 -17.70
CA ASP A 151 -4.39 -31.21 -18.02
C ASP A 151 -3.07 -30.42 -18.06
N ASP A 152 -2.42 -30.34 -16.89
CA ASP A 152 -1.17 -29.58 -16.71
C ASP A 152 0.00 -30.19 -17.48
N ASP A 153 0.04 -31.52 -17.68
CA ASP A 153 1.08 -32.19 -18.45
C ASP A 153 0.95 -31.90 -19.95
N LEU A 154 -0.27 -31.93 -20.50
CA LEU A 154 -0.52 -31.58 -21.90
C LEU A 154 -0.25 -30.09 -22.14
N LEU A 155 -0.71 -29.19 -21.25
CA LEU A 155 -0.44 -27.77 -21.34
C LEU A 155 1.06 -27.50 -21.31
N GLY A 156 1.80 -28.16 -20.40
CA GLY A 156 3.24 -28.07 -20.31
C GLY A 156 3.93 -28.49 -21.61
N LYS A 157 3.48 -29.61 -22.22
CA LYS A 157 4.01 -30.07 -23.53
C LYS A 157 3.72 -29.09 -24.66
N MET A 158 2.53 -28.49 -24.67
CA MET A 158 2.15 -27.49 -25.70
C MET A 158 2.96 -26.19 -25.55
N MET A 159 3.25 -25.79 -24.32
CA MET A 159 4.06 -24.60 -24.04
C MET A 159 5.56 -24.89 -23.93
N GLY A 160 6.00 -26.18 -24.05
CA GLY A 160 7.40 -26.59 -23.98
C GLY A 160 8.08 -26.32 -22.65
N LEU A 161 7.31 -26.31 -21.57
CA LEU A 161 7.78 -25.98 -20.22
C LEU A 161 7.21 -26.98 -19.20
N PRO A 162 7.97 -27.37 -18.17
CA PRO A 162 7.43 -28.14 -17.06
C PRO A 162 6.47 -27.30 -16.22
N MET A 163 5.26 -27.82 -16.01
CA MET A 163 4.21 -27.18 -15.20
C MET A 163 3.74 -28.10 -14.09
N PHE A 164 3.56 -27.56 -12.88
CA PHE A 164 3.14 -28.33 -11.72
C PHE A 164 2.14 -27.58 -10.85
N PRO A 165 1.08 -28.28 -10.36
CA PRO A 165 0.19 -27.73 -9.37
C PRO A 165 0.88 -27.60 -8.01
N VAL A 166 0.76 -26.41 -7.38
CA VAL A 166 1.29 -26.12 -6.05
C VAL A 166 0.23 -25.45 -5.17
N GLU A 167 0.12 -25.91 -3.92
CA GLU A 167 -0.67 -25.24 -2.89
C GLU A 167 0.27 -24.47 -1.96
N GLY A 168 0.59 -23.20 -2.29
CA GLY A 168 1.62 -22.40 -1.62
C GLY A 168 1.41 -22.22 -0.11
N HIS A 169 0.18 -22.24 0.40
CA HIS A 169 -0.09 -22.12 1.84
C HIS A 169 -0.14 -23.46 2.61
N LYS A 170 -0.14 -24.59 1.91
CA LYS A 170 -0.08 -25.91 2.53
C LYS A 170 1.23 -26.66 2.26
N GLY A 171 2.09 -26.09 1.43
CA GLY A 171 3.37 -26.69 1.07
C GLY A 171 3.28 -27.91 0.14
N LYS A 172 2.09 -28.24 -0.40
CA LYS A 172 1.94 -29.38 -1.29
C LYS A 172 2.52 -29.07 -2.67
N GLY A 173 3.22 -30.04 -3.26
CA GLY A 173 3.82 -29.94 -4.59
C GLY A 173 5.18 -29.23 -4.63
N ILE A 174 5.66 -28.66 -3.52
CA ILE A 174 6.94 -27.94 -3.48
C ILE A 174 8.14 -28.84 -3.69
N GLU A 175 8.14 -30.06 -3.12
CA GLU A 175 9.24 -31.00 -3.31
C GLU A 175 9.40 -31.40 -4.79
N VAL A 176 8.29 -31.68 -5.48
CA VAL A 176 8.27 -32.01 -6.91
C VAL A 176 8.76 -30.81 -7.74
N LEU A 177 8.36 -29.61 -7.36
CA LEU A 177 8.80 -28.37 -8.00
C LEU A 177 10.32 -28.18 -7.87
N LEU A 178 10.87 -28.33 -6.67
CA LEU A 178 12.31 -28.23 -6.42
C LEU A 178 13.13 -29.31 -7.13
N ASP A 179 12.64 -30.54 -7.16
CA ASP A 179 13.28 -31.63 -7.92
C ASP A 179 13.30 -31.32 -9.42
N THR A 180 12.22 -30.77 -9.95
CA THR A 180 12.16 -30.36 -11.36
C THR A 180 13.11 -29.19 -11.64
N ILE A 181 13.20 -28.19 -10.76
CA ILE A 181 14.15 -27.09 -10.90
C ILE A 181 15.58 -27.63 -11.06
N ILE A 182 15.96 -28.58 -10.22
CA ILE A 182 17.28 -29.24 -10.33
C ILE A 182 17.41 -30.00 -11.66
N ALA A 183 16.38 -30.76 -12.07
CA ALA A 183 16.40 -31.52 -13.31
C ALA A 183 16.54 -30.61 -14.56
N VAL A 184 15.85 -29.48 -14.57
CA VAL A 184 15.95 -28.47 -15.64
C VAL A 184 17.33 -27.82 -15.66
N HIS A 185 17.89 -27.46 -14.49
CA HIS A 185 19.24 -26.92 -14.40
C HIS A 185 20.30 -27.89 -14.93
N GLU A 186 20.15 -29.17 -14.64
CA GLU A 186 21.03 -30.23 -15.13
C GLU A 186 20.73 -30.67 -16.59
N LYS A 187 19.77 -30.02 -17.25
CA LYS A 187 19.32 -30.32 -18.64
C LYS A 187 18.83 -31.76 -18.83
N ARG A 188 18.23 -32.33 -17.78
CA ARG A 188 17.68 -33.72 -17.82
C ARG A 188 16.17 -33.75 -18.10
N ASP A 189 15.49 -32.60 -18.07
CA ASP A 189 14.07 -32.55 -18.31
C ASP A 189 13.74 -32.43 -19.80
N GLU A 190 13.14 -33.46 -20.40
CA GLU A 190 12.79 -33.54 -21.81
C GLU A 190 11.60 -32.64 -22.20
N ARG A 191 10.88 -32.06 -21.21
CA ARG A 191 9.73 -31.18 -21.43
C ARG A 191 10.15 -29.78 -21.88
N VAL A 192 11.39 -29.37 -21.60
CA VAL A 192 11.90 -28.07 -22.03
C VAL A 192 12.21 -28.12 -23.52
N ARG A 193 11.36 -27.43 -24.32
CA ARG A 193 11.48 -27.37 -25.79
C ARG A 193 11.33 -25.94 -26.27
N HIS A 194 12.06 -25.58 -27.33
CA HIS A 194 11.85 -24.31 -28.01
C HIS A 194 10.55 -24.34 -28.83
N ILE A 195 9.64 -23.43 -28.50
CA ILE A 195 8.36 -23.28 -29.21
C ILE A 195 8.35 -21.96 -29.96
N HIS A 196 7.71 -21.96 -31.12
CA HIS A 196 7.42 -20.76 -31.88
C HIS A 196 6.00 -20.29 -31.58
N ILE A 197 5.87 -19.12 -30.96
CA ILE A 197 4.58 -18.54 -30.55
C ILE A 197 3.91 -17.84 -31.74
N TYR A 198 4.72 -17.23 -32.59
CA TYR A 198 4.24 -16.43 -33.73
C TYR A 198 4.07 -17.27 -34.99
N GLN A 199 3.15 -16.83 -35.84
CA GLN A 199 2.83 -17.51 -37.09
C GLN A 199 2.71 -16.50 -38.25
N GLY A 200 2.84 -17.01 -39.50
CA GLY A 200 2.67 -16.22 -40.70
C GLY A 200 3.68 -15.10 -40.86
N ILE A 201 3.23 -13.97 -41.34
CA ILE A 201 4.06 -12.82 -41.74
C ILE A 201 4.88 -12.27 -40.57
N VAL A 202 4.32 -12.26 -39.34
CA VAL A 202 5.04 -11.80 -38.14
C VAL A 202 6.26 -12.69 -37.87
N GLU A 203 6.11 -14.00 -37.99
CA GLU A 203 7.22 -14.95 -37.80
C GLU A 203 8.30 -14.77 -38.89
N GLU A 204 7.90 -14.55 -40.14
CA GLU A 204 8.83 -14.33 -41.27
C GLU A 204 9.66 -13.06 -41.03
N SER A 205 9.03 -11.96 -40.64
CA SER A 205 9.73 -10.69 -40.31
C SER A 205 10.67 -10.84 -39.12
N VAL A 206 10.24 -11.54 -38.05
CA VAL A 206 11.12 -11.84 -36.92
C VAL A 206 12.28 -12.72 -37.34
N MET A 207 12.07 -13.74 -38.18
CA MET A 207 13.14 -14.61 -38.67
C MET A 207 14.16 -13.86 -39.53
N THR A 208 13.73 -12.95 -40.36
CA THR A 208 14.61 -12.13 -41.21
C THR A 208 15.57 -11.31 -40.35
N LEU A 209 15.06 -10.55 -39.37
CA LEU A 209 15.89 -9.78 -38.44
C LEU A 209 16.77 -10.67 -37.57
N ASN A 210 16.19 -11.75 -37.04
CA ASN A 210 16.92 -12.69 -36.19
C ASN A 210 18.13 -13.31 -36.91
N LYS A 211 18.02 -13.61 -38.21
CA LYS A 211 19.13 -14.13 -39.02
C LYS A 211 20.28 -13.13 -39.07
N GLN A 212 20.01 -11.86 -39.38
CA GLN A 212 21.03 -10.81 -39.43
C GLN A 212 21.66 -10.59 -38.03
N MET A 213 20.87 -10.54 -36.99
CA MET A 213 21.37 -10.37 -35.63
C MET A 213 22.21 -11.56 -35.15
N LYS A 214 21.90 -12.78 -35.59
CA LYS A 214 22.75 -13.96 -35.29
C LYS A 214 24.13 -13.90 -35.91
N GLU A 215 24.28 -13.32 -37.09
CA GLU A 215 25.57 -13.15 -37.77
C GLU A 215 26.51 -12.25 -36.96
N HIS A 216 25.95 -11.30 -36.18
CA HIS A 216 26.70 -10.37 -35.33
C HIS A 216 26.42 -10.59 -33.84
N ARG A 217 26.31 -11.85 -33.40
CA ARG A 217 25.95 -12.20 -31.99
C ARG A 217 26.89 -11.58 -30.95
N GLU A 218 28.14 -11.34 -31.28
CA GLU A 218 29.15 -10.79 -30.37
C GLU A 218 28.87 -9.32 -29.98
N GLU A 219 28.14 -8.59 -30.83
CA GLU A 219 27.77 -7.19 -30.57
C GLU A 219 26.49 -7.06 -29.75
N LEU A 220 25.73 -8.14 -29.60
CA LEU A 220 24.46 -8.15 -28.91
C LEU A 220 24.63 -8.40 -27.41
N PRO A 221 23.77 -7.84 -26.57
CA PRO A 221 23.72 -8.15 -25.15
C PRO A 221 23.56 -9.66 -24.92
N LYS A 222 24.39 -10.24 -24.07
CA LYS A 222 24.38 -11.70 -23.77
C LYS A 222 23.11 -12.14 -23.05
N CYS A 223 22.45 -11.21 -22.36
CA CYS A 223 21.26 -11.47 -21.53
C CYS A 223 19.98 -11.72 -22.34
N PHE A 224 19.95 -11.36 -23.62
CA PHE A 224 18.78 -11.55 -24.48
C PHE A 224 19.09 -12.42 -25.69
N THR A 225 18.08 -13.13 -26.17
CA THR A 225 18.20 -13.87 -27.44
C THR A 225 18.11 -12.90 -28.59
N PRO A 226 18.82 -13.18 -29.74
CA PRO A 226 18.68 -12.35 -30.96
C PRO A 226 17.24 -12.26 -31.44
N ARG A 227 16.46 -13.34 -31.28
CA ARG A 227 15.05 -13.38 -31.62
C ARG A 227 14.21 -12.39 -30.80
N TYR A 228 14.43 -12.33 -29.49
CA TYR A 228 13.75 -11.37 -28.61
C TYR A 228 14.06 -9.92 -29.00
N LEU A 229 15.36 -9.64 -29.29
CA LEU A 229 15.78 -8.31 -29.70
C LEU A 229 15.15 -7.91 -31.05
N ALA A 230 15.11 -8.84 -32.03
CA ALA A 230 14.46 -8.62 -33.31
C ALA A 230 12.96 -8.29 -33.14
N MET A 231 12.26 -9.05 -32.30
CA MET A 231 10.86 -8.82 -32.03
C MET A 231 10.63 -7.45 -31.35
N LYS A 232 11.45 -7.10 -30.35
CA LYS A 232 11.34 -5.81 -29.64
C LYS A 232 11.68 -4.61 -30.54
N MET A 233 12.58 -4.78 -31.50
CA MET A 233 12.81 -3.77 -32.53
C MET A 233 11.57 -3.60 -33.43
N LEU A 234 10.88 -4.68 -33.82
CA LEU A 234 9.62 -4.58 -34.56
C LEU A 234 8.52 -3.89 -33.77
N GLU A 235 8.47 -4.10 -32.45
CA GLU A 235 7.54 -3.42 -31.53
C GLU A 235 7.88 -1.95 -31.24
N ASP A 236 9.04 -1.45 -31.69
CA ASP A 236 9.55 -0.11 -31.37
C ASP A 236 9.75 0.13 -29.89
N ASP A 237 10.35 -0.84 -29.20
CA ASP A 237 10.67 -0.72 -27.79
C ASP A 237 11.85 0.26 -27.61
N ALA A 238 11.57 1.42 -27.02
CA ALA A 238 12.53 2.52 -26.91
C ALA A 238 13.80 2.13 -26.15
N GLU A 239 13.69 1.34 -25.06
CA GLU A 239 14.83 0.93 -24.24
C GLU A 239 15.75 -0.04 -25.00
N ILE A 240 15.16 -1.01 -25.70
CA ILE A 240 15.92 -1.97 -26.51
C ILE A 240 16.56 -1.28 -27.71
N CYS A 241 15.84 -0.38 -28.39
CA CYS A 241 16.39 0.39 -29.47
C CYS A 241 17.57 1.29 -29.03
N GLU A 242 17.46 1.95 -27.87
CA GLU A 242 18.56 2.74 -27.30
C GLU A 242 19.76 1.88 -26.90
N MET A 243 19.50 0.69 -26.35
CA MET A 243 20.55 -0.27 -26.01
C MET A 243 21.31 -0.75 -27.28
N LEU A 244 20.60 -1.09 -28.35
CA LEU A 244 21.14 -1.58 -29.60
C LEU A 244 21.80 -0.47 -30.43
N ALA A 245 21.41 0.80 -30.25
CA ALA A 245 21.99 1.96 -30.94
C ALA A 245 23.51 2.11 -30.75
N LYS A 246 24.05 1.44 -29.70
CA LYS A 246 25.49 1.41 -29.43
C LYS A 246 26.26 0.38 -30.26
N ALA A 247 25.57 -0.53 -30.95
CA ALA A 247 26.18 -1.56 -31.74
C ALA A 247 26.61 -1.01 -33.16
N PRO A 248 27.77 -1.41 -33.69
CA PRO A 248 28.26 -0.95 -35.00
C PRO A 248 27.28 -1.20 -36.14
N HIS A 249 26.59 -2.35 -36.16
CA HIS A 249 25.67 -2.74 -37.24
C HIS A 249 24.21 -2.29 -36.99
N TYR A 250 23.95 -1.46 -35.99
CA TYR A 250 22.59 -1.00 -35.67
C TYR A 250 21.86 -0.36 -36.85
N SER A 251 22.56 0.46 -37.66
CA SER A 251 21.99 1.13 -38.82
C SER A 251 21.49 0.15 -39.90
N GLU A 252 22.12 -1.01 -40.03
CA GLU A 252 21.70 -2.06 -40.95
C GLU A 252 20.44 -2.77 -40.41
N TRP A 253 20.44 -3.14 -39.14
CA TRP A 253 19.28 -3.74 -38.50
C TRP A 253 18.06 -2.81 -38.50
N GLN A 254 18.29 -1.52 -38.29
CA GLN A 254 17.23 -0.52 -38.33
C GLN A 254 16.58 -0.41 -39.72
N ARG A 255 17.39 -0.37 -40.78
CA ARG A 255 16.87 -0.35 -42.14
C ARG A 255 16.06 -1.58 -42.50
N THR A 256 16.51 -2.76 -42.06
CA THR A 256 15.77 -4.00 -42.26
C THR A 256 14.48 -3.98 -41.44
N CYS A 257 14.54 -3.52 -40.20
CA CYS A 257 13.37 -3.38 -39.33
C CYS A 257 12.32 -2.43 -39.93
N GLU A 258 12.72 -1.30 -40.49
CA GLU A 258 11.82 -0.35 -41.14
C GLU A 258 11.13 -0.98 -42.36
N LYS A 259 11.88 -1.71 -43.21
CA LYS A 259 11.31 -2.45 -44.36
C LYS A 259 10.30 -3.52 -43.93
N GLU A 260 10.65 -4.31 -42.88
CA GLU A 260 9.76 -5.35 -42.38
C GLU A 260 8.51 -4.76 -41.72
N ARG A 261 8.63 -3.59 -41.09
CA ARG A 261 7.47 -2.87 -40.55
C ARG A 261 6.55 -2.34 -41.64
N GLU A 262 7.10 -1.76 -42.71
CA GLU A 262 6.32 -1.33 -43.87
C GLU A 262 5.59 -2.51 -44.50
N HIS A 263 6.28 -3.65 -44.64
CA HIS A 263 5.69 -4.88 -45.15
C HIS A 263 4.54 -5.38 -44.25
N LEU A 264 4.77 -5.46 -42.92
CA LEU A 264 3.74 -5.83 -41.97
C LEU A 264 2.53 -4.88 -42.00
N GLN A 265 2.76 -3.56 -42.09
CA GLN A 265 1.67 -2.58 -42.17
C GLN A 265 0.89 -2.67 -43.50
N SER A 266 1.54 -3.03 -44.62
CA SER A 266 0.85 -3.20 -45.89
C SER A 266 -0.09 -4.40 -45.89
N ASP A 267 0.31 -5.47 -45.20
CA ASP A 267 -0.46 -6.73 -45.18
C ASP A 267 -1.51 -6.79 -44.08
N LEU A 268 -1.27 -6.12 -42.93
CA LEU A 268 -2.22 -6.05 -41.81
C LEU A 268 -3.31 -4.98 -42.03
N GLY A 269 -3.07 -3.99 -42.88
CA GLY A 269 -3.97 -2.85 -43.09
C GLY A 269 -3.55 -1.60 -42.34
N ALA A 270 -3.81 -0.42 -42.92
CA ALA A 270 -3.29 0.87 -42.46
C ALA A 270 -3.68 1.33 -41.04
N ASN A 271 -4.58 0.61 -40.37
CA ASN A 271 -5.10 0.96 -39.03
C ASN A 271 -4.69 -0.03 -37.94
N GLU A 272 -3.96 -1.10 -38.22
CA GLU A 272 -3.53 -2.07 -37.22
C GLU A 272 -2.11 -1.77 -36.72
N ASP A 273 -1.95 -1.67 -35.39
CA ASP A 273 -0.65 -1.47 -34.75
C ASP A 273 0.07 -2.80 -34.59
N ILE A 274 1.35 -2.86 -35.02
CA ILE A 274 2.21 -4.06 -34.95
C ILE A 274 2.28 -4.61 -33.51
N LYS A 275 2.35 -3.73 -32.51
CA LYS A 275 2.36 -4.15 -31.08
C LYS A 275 1.10 -4.90 -30.71
N THR A 276 -0.05 -4.42 -31.15
CA THR A 276 -1.34 -5.05 -30.91
C THR A 276 -1.42 -6.40 -31.59
N THR A 277 -0.96 -6.52 -32.84
CA THR A 277 -0.94 -7.78 -33.59
C THR A 277 -0.07 -8.84 -32.91
N ILE A 278 1.14 -8.47 -32.45
CA ILE A 278 2.04 -9.37 -31.72
C ILE A 278 1.38 -9.82 -30.39
N ALA A 279 0.77 -8.90 -29.66
CA ALA A 279 0.06 -9.24 -28.43
C ALA A 279 -1.13 -10.17 -28.67
N ASP A 280 -1.87 -9.97 -29.77
CA ASP A 280 -3.03 -10.81 -30.12
C ASP A 280 -2.59 -12.20 -30.57
N GLN A 281 -1.46 -12.35 -31.24
CA GLN A 281 -0.88 -13.67 -31.55
C GLN A 281 -0.49 -14.43 -30.29
N LYS A 282 0.12 -13.77 -29.29
CA LYS A 282 0.40 -14.37 -27.98
C LYS A 282 -0.89 -14.86 -27.29
N ARG A 283 -1.92 -14.01 -27.27
CA ARG A 283 -3.23 -14.37 -26.70
C ARG A 283 -3.88 -15.51 -27.46
N GLY A 284 -3.82 -15.49 -28.79
CA GLY A 284 -4.32 -16.55 -29.65
C GLY A 284 -3.65 -17.91 -29.38
N PHE A 285 -2.33 -17.91 -29.20
CA PHE A 285 -1.57 -19.10 -28.82
C PHE A 285 -2.01 -19.65 -27.47
N ILE A 286 -2.13 -18.78 -26.45
CA ILE A 286 -2.60 -19.15 -25.10
C ILE A 286 -4.03 -19.71 -25.17
N ALA A 287 -4.93 -19.02 -25.86
CA ALA A 287 -6.32 -19.44 -25.99
C ALA A 287 -6.43 -20.79 -26.72
N GLY A 288 -5.60 -21.05 -27.72
CA GLY A 288 -5.49 -22.34 -28.41
C GLY A 288 -5.05 -23.47 -27.46
N ALA A 289 -3.98 -23.25 -26.69
CA ALA A 289 -3.47 -24.21 -25.73
C ALA A 289 -4.51 -24.52 -24.64
N LEU A 290 -5.17 -23.49 -24.10
CA LEU A 290 -6.21 -23.65 -23.07
C LEU A 290 -7.47 -24.34 -23.59
N ARG A 291 -7.82 -24.15 -24.86
CA ARG A 291 -8.98 -24.82 -25.46
C ARG A 291 -8.85 -26.32 -25.46
N GLU A 292 -7.65 -26.86 -25.58
CA GLU A 292 -7.40 -28.31 -25.59
C GLU A 292 -7.18 -28.88 -24.19
N THR A 293 -6.67 -28.07 -23.24
CA THR A 293 -6.20 -28.56 -21.95
C THR A 293 -7.10 -28.18 -20.78
N TYR A 294 -7.95 -27.18 -20.95
CA TYR A 294 -8.78 -26.64 -19.87
C TYR A 294 -10.27 -26.89 -20.13
N THR A 295 -10.91 -27.62 -19.22
CA THR A 295 -12.36 -27.83 -19.23
C THR A 295 -12.99 -26.95 -18.15
N ARG A 296 -13.90 -26.08 -18.58
CA ARG A 296 -14.62 -25.19 -17.65
C ARG A 296 -15.51 -25.98 -16.70
N GLY A 297 -15.50 -25.62 -15.44
CA GLY A 297 -16.36 -26.23 -14.43
C GLY A 297 -17.80 -25.70 -14.46
N ASN A 298 -18.58 -26.12 -13.49
CA ASN A 298 -20.02 -25.81 -13.41
C ASN A 298 -20.21 -24.30 -13.06
N HIS A 299 -20.75 -23.53 -13.96
CA HIS A 299 -20.93 -22.07 -13.92
C HIS A 299 -21.82 -21.52 -12.78
N ARG A 300 -22.36 -22.36 -11.89
CA ARG A 300 -23.36 -21.91 -10.91
C ARG A 300 -22.77 -20.91 -9.90
N LEU A 301 -21.56 -21.12 -9.43
CA LEU A 301 -20.89 -20.20 -8.50
C LEU A 301 -20.40 -18.93 -9.22
N GLU A 302 -19.83 -19.08 -10.42
CA GLU A 302 -19.43 -17.94 -11.26
C GLU A 302 -20.63 -17.04 -11.59
N ASN A 303 -21.79 -17.62 -11.89
CA ASN A 303 -23.01 -16.84 -12.15
C ASN A 303 -23.47 -16.05 -10.93
N ILE A 304 -23.33 -16.61 -9.72
CA ILE A 304 -23.64 -15.89 -8.47
C ILE A 304 -22.66 -14.73 -8.27
N TRP A 305 -21.37 -14.97 -8.44
CA TRP A 305 -20.35 -13.92 -8.30
C TRP A 305 -20.51 -12.81 -9.35
N ASN A 306 -20.79 -13.17 -10.60
CA ASN A 306 -21.08 -12.22 -11.67
C ASN A 306 -22.34 -11.41 -11.39
N ALA A 307 -23.39 -12.03 -10.82
CA ALA A 307 -24.60 -11.33 -10.42
C ALA A 307 -24.32 -10.34 -9.27
N ILE A 308 -23.51 -10.74 -8.27
CA ILE A 308 -23.08 -9.86 -7.20
C ILE A 308 -22.25 -8.71 -7.77
N ASP A 309 -21.30 -8.99 -8.66
CA ASP A 309 -20.47 -7.95 -9.30
C ASP A 309 -21.35 -6.96 -10.09
N THR A 310 -22.33 -7.44 -10.84
CA THR A 310 -23.23 -6.56 -11.59
C THR A 310 -23.97 -5.59 -10.68
N ILE A 311 -24.35 -6.03 -9.46
CA ILE A 311 -25.04 -5.20 -8.48
C ILE A 311 -24.07 -4.23 -7.79
N VAL A 312 -22.93 -4.74 -7.30
CA VAL A 312 -21.95 -4.00 -6.52
C VAL A 312 -21.21 -2.96 -7.37
N THR A 313 -20.91 -3.28 -8.63
CA THR A 313 -20.24 -2.38 -9.57
C THR A 313 -21.21 -1.54 -10.41
N HIS A 314 -22.53 -1.69 -10.16
CA HIS A 314 -23.54 -0.94 -10.89
C HIS A 314 -23.36 0.57 -10.74
N ARG A 315 -23.47 1.29 -11.85
CA ARG A 315 -23.21 2.75 -11.93
C ARG A 315 -23.98 3.60 -10.90
N VAL A 316 -25.17 3.18 -10.49
CA VAL A 316 -26.04 3.90 -9.54
C VAL A 316 -26.09 3.18 -8.20
N LEU A 317 -26.34 1.85 -8.20
CA LEU A 317 -26.48 1.05 -6.98
C LEU A 317 -25.15 0.86 -6.21
N GLY A 318 -24.02 0.93 -6.89
CA GLY A 318 -22.71 0.81 -6.24
C GLY A 318 -22.47 1.88 -5.17
N TYR A 319 -22.93 3.13 -5.37
CA TYR A 319 -22.76 4.20 -4.38
C TYR A 319 -23.54 3.96 -3.07
N PRO A 320 -24.85 3.66 -3.08
CA PRO A 320 -25.58 3.33 -1.86
C PRO A 320 -25.04 2.11 -1.12
N ILE A 321 -24.64 1.07 -1.85
CA ILE A 321 -24.05 -0.14 -1.26
C ILE A 321 -22.74 0.22 -0.57
N PHE A 322 -21.89 1.01 -1.24
CA PHE A 322 -20.64 1.47 -0.66
C PHE A 322 -20.88 2.28 0.63
N ILE A 323 -21.80 3.25 0.59
CA ILE A 323 -22.15 4.08 1.77
C ILE A 323 -22.66 3.19 2.91
N PHE A 324 -23.49 2.20 2.61
CA PHE A 324 -24.00 1.25 3.61
C PHE A 324 -22.89 0.43 4.25
N VAL A 325 -21.97 -0.13 3.45
CA VAL A 325 -20.84 -0.92 3.95
C VAL A 325 -19.92 -0.06 4.80
N MET A 326 -19.64 1.18 4.40
CA MET A 326 -18.83 2.11 5.17
C MET A 326 -19.52 2.51 6.48
N TRP A 327 -20.83 2.80 6.43
CA TRP A 327 -21.62 3.07 7.63
C TRP A 327 -21.59 1.90 8.60
N LEU A 328 -21.77 0.67 8.11
CA LEU A 328 -21.71 -0.53 8.93
C LEU A 328 -20.33 -0.70 9.57
N MET A 329 -19.26 -0.50 8.81
CA MET A 329 -17.87 -0.55 9.32
C MET A 329 -17.66 0.45 10.45
N PHE A 330 -18.01 1.72 10.26
CA PHE A 330 -17.86 2.74 11.29
C PHE A 330 -18.76 2.49 12.49
N TYR A 331 -20.02 2.11 12.28
CA TYR A 331 -20.95 1.78 13.34
C TYR A 331 -20.41 0.64 14.22
N CYS A 332 -19.94 -0.45 13.61
CA CYS A 332 -19.33 -1.55 14.34
C CYS A 332 -18.05 -1.11 15.07
N THR A 333 -17.18 -0.34 14.41
CA THR A 333 -15.93 0.14 15.02
C THR A 333 -16.19 0.93 16.28
N PHE A 334 -17.08 1.89 16.25
CA PHE A 334 -17.38 2.73 17.42
C PHE A 334 -18.24 2.03 18.47
N ARG A 335 -19.21 1.21 18.06
CA ARG A 335 -20.10 0.52 19.00
C ARG A 335 -19.41 -0.65 19.71
N LEU A 336 -18.70 -1.47 18.97
CA LEU A 336 -17.97 -2.62 19.56
C LEU A 336 -16.69 -2.17 20.27
N GLY A 337 -16.03 -1.14 19.75
CA GLY A 337 -14.79 -0.61 20.32
C GLY A 337 -14.99 0.12 21.64
N ALA A 338 -16.20 0.66 21.90
CA ALA A 338 -16.50 1.38 23.14
C ALA A 338 -16.29 0.52 24.39
N TYR A 339 -16.70 -0.76 24.38
CA TYR A 339 -16.56 -1.64 25.54
C TYR A 339 -15.09 -1.88 25.95
N PRO A 340 -14.19 -2.36 25.05
CA PRO A 340 -12.79 -2.53 25.42
C PRO A 340 -12.11 -1.17 25.70
N GLN A 341 -12.55 -0.10 25.06
CA GLN A 341 -12.04 1.25 25.33
C GLN A 341 -12.29 1.66 26.79
N GLU A 342 -13.51 1.48 27.32
CA GLU A 342 -13.86 1.77 28.73
C GLU A 342 -13.02 0.92 29.68
N TRP A 343 -12.78 -0.36 29.37
CA TRP A 343 -11.95 -1.22 30.22
C TRP A 343 -10.49 -0.74 30.27
N ILE A 344 -9.94 -0.33 29.16
CA ILE A 344 -8.57 0.18 29.08
C ILE A 344 -8.48 1.53 29.79
N GLU A 345 -9.49 2.41 29.66
CA GLU A 345 -9.56 3.69 30.36
C GLU A 345 -9.55 3.49 31.87
N GLN A 346 -10.36 2.58 32.37
CA GLN A 346 -10.38 2.20 33.80
C GLN A 346 -9.02 1.61 34.25
N LEU A 347 -8.38 0.79 33.42
CA LEU A 347 -7.06 0.23 33.69
C LEU A 347 -6.00 1.34 33.78
N VAL A 348 -5.99 2.27 32.82
CA VAL A 348 -5.05 3.41 32.79
C VAL A 348 -5.27 4.30 34.04
N ALA A 349 -6.54 4.59 34.39
CA ALA A 349 -6.88 5.34 35.60
C ALA A 349 -6.42 4.62 36.88
N LEU A 350 -6.60 3.30 36.95
CA LEU A 350 -6.16 2.49 38.10
C LEU A 350 -4.62 2.48 38.21
N VAL A 351 -3.91 2.33 37.11
CA VAL A 351 -2.44 2.39 37.06
C VAL A 351 -1.96 3.79 37.47
N GLY A 352 -2.56 4.85 36.92
CA GLY A 352 -2.26 6.23 37.29
C GLY A 352 -2.47 6.48 38.78
N GLY A 353 -3.61 6.06 39.33
CA GLY A 353 -3.92 6.17 40.78
C GLY A 353 -2.98 5.34 41.68
N ALA A 354 -2.49 4.19 41.20
CA ALA A 354 -1.48 3.42 41.92
C ALA A 354 -0.13 4.16 41.99
N PHE A 355 0.34 4.69 40.86
CA PHE A 355 1.57 5.48 40.81
C PHE A 355 1.47 6.78 41.60
N GLN A 356 0.32 7.46 41.60
CA GLN A 356 0.06 8.63 42.43
C GLN A 356 0.21 8.36 43.93
N ARG A 357 -0.15 7.17 44.40
CA ARG A 357 -0.03 6.77 45.81
C ARG A 357 1.37 6.28 46.18
N TRP A 358 2.09 5.72 45.22
CA TRP A 358 3.38 5.06 45.48
C TRP A 358 4.57 5.99 45.38
N LEU A 359 4.48 7.04 44.51
CA LEU A 359 5.57 8.00 44.34
C LEU A 359 5.42 9.18 45.35
N PRO A 360 6.56 9.65 45.90
CA PRO A 360 6.58 10.87 46.70
C PRO A 360 6.24 12.10 45.84
N ASP A 361 5.59 13.08 46.45
CA ASP A 361 5.22 14.33 45.77
C ASP A 361 6.43 15.04 45.22
N GLY A 362 6.40 15.36 43.90
CA GLY A 362 7.49 16.02 43.21
C GLY A 362 7.35 15.94 41.68
N ILE A 363 8.26 16.62 41.02
CA ILE A 363 8.29 16.73 39.53
C ILE A 363 8.25 15.37 38.86
N LEU A 364 8.93 14.36 39.42
CA LEU A 364 9.01 13.02 38.86
C LEU A 364 7.62 12.33 38.88
N LYS A 365 6.85 12.50 39.95
CA LYS A 365 5.48 11.99 40.07
C LYS A 365 4.59 12.61 38.99
N ASP A 366 4.58 13.94 38.92
CA ASP A 366 3.77 14.69 37.95
C ASP A 366 4.16 14.31 36.49
N MET A 367 5.46 14.16 36.21
CA MET A 367 5.94 13.73 34.89
C MET A 367 5.45 12.32 34.54
N ILE A 368 5.50 11.38 35.48
CA ILE A 368 5.07 9.99 35.22
C ILE A 368 3.56 9.91 35.09
N CYS A 369 2.80 10.53 36.04
CA CYS A 369 1.36 10.43 36.03
C CYS A 369 0.71 11.23 34.90
N ASP A 370 1.05 12.51 34.76
CA ASP A 370 0.39 13.39 33.81
C ASP A 370 1.07 13.38 32.43
N GLY A 371 2.42 13.34 32.40
CA GLY A 371 3.17 13.34 31.16
C GLY A 371 3.16 11.99 30.45
N ILE A 372 3.53 10.91 31.15
CA ILE A 372 3.69 9.58 30.51
C ILE A 372 2.37 8.81 30.55
N ILE A 373 1.79 8.57 31.73
CA ILE A 373 0.57 7.75 31.86
C ILE A 373 -0.62 8.48 31.22
N GLY A 374 -0.78 9.77 31.46
CA GLY A 374 -1.83 10.57 30.82
C GLY A 374 -1.67 10.66 29.29
N GLY A 375 -0.45 10.94 28.82
CA GLY A 375 -0.18 11.09 27.38
C GLY A 375 -0.21 9.78 26.61
N VAL A 376 0.49 8.75 27.06
CA VAL A 376 0.52 7.44 26.40
C VAL A 376 -0.80 6.69 26.62
N GLY A 377 -1.39 6.84 27.82
CA GLY A 377 -2.66 6.24 28.17
C GLY A 377 -3.79 6.68 27.24
N SER A 378 -3.85 7.98 26.90
CA SER A 378 -4.86 8.50 25.97
C SER A 378 -4.82 7.81 24.61
N VAL A 379 -3.63 7.43 24.12
CA VAL A 379 -3.47 6.74 22.85
C VAL A 379 -3.81 5.26 22.94
N ILE A 380 -3.42 4.59 24.04
CA ILE A 380 -3.71 3.18 24.29
C ILE A 380 -5.22 2.95 24.41
N VAL A 381 -5.95 3.89 25.00
CA VAL A 381 -7.42 3.87 25.12
C VAL A 381 -8.12 3.76 23.76
N PHE A 382 -7.56 4.36 22.69
CA PHE A 382 -8.11 4.27 21.33
C PHE A 382 -7.65 3.05 20.53
N LEU A 383 -6.69 2.27 21.05
CA LEU A 383 -6.15 1.10 20.36
C LEU A 383 -7.21 0.07 19.94
N PRO A 384 -8.22 -0.29 20.78
CA PRO A 384 -9.27 -1.21 20.36
C PRO A 384 -10.06 -0.73 19.14
N ASN A 385 -10.39 0.55 19.08
CA ASN A 385 -11.10 1.13 17.94
C ASN A 385 -10.28 1.01 16.67
N ILE A 386 -8.98 1.25 16.75
CA ILE A 386 -8.03 1.10 15.64
C ILE A 386 -7.94 -0.37 15.22
N MET A 387 -7.87 -1.31 16.17
CA MET A 387 -7.84 -2.75 15.87
C MET A 387 -9.10 -3.22 15.13
N ILE A 388 -10.28 -2.82 15.60
CA ILE A 388 -11.55 -3.16 14.97
C ILE A 388 -11.64 -2.53 13.57
N LEU A 389 -11.20 -1.29 13.41
CA LEU A 389 -11.12 -0.64 12.11
C LEU A 389 -10.23 -1.42 11.14
N TYR A 390 -9.03 -1.82 11.58
CA TYR A 390 -8.13 -2.64 10.76
C TYR A 390 -8.72 -4.02 10.45
N LEU A 391 -9.47 -4.62 11.39
CA LEU A 391 -10.15 -5.90 11.16
C LEU A 391 -11.13 -5.80 9.98
N PHE A 392 -11.99 -4.78 9.98
CA PHE A 392 -12.95 -4.55 8.89
C PHE A 392 -12.25 -4.20 7.57
N ILE A 393 -11.21 -3.38 7.61
CA ILE A 393 -10.44 -3.05 6.41
C ILE A 393 -9.80 -4.30 5.83
N SER A 394 -9.14 -5.12 6.66
CA SER A 394 -8.53 -6.38 6.21
C SER A 394 -9.58 -7.35 5.64
N PHE A 395 -10.75 -7.43 6.28
CA PHE A 395 -11.86 -8.23 5.76
C PHE A 395 -12.34 -7.76 4.39
N MET A 396 -12.53 -6.45 4.20
CA MET A 396 -12.94 -5.88 2.90
C MET A 396 -11.85 -6.03 1.83
N GLU A 397 -10.59 -5.96 2.22
CA GLU A 397 -9.44 -6.17 1.35
C GLU A 397 -9.36 -7.63 0.91
N ASP A 398 -9.34 -8.56 1.85
CA ASP A 398 -9.22 -9.99 1.58
C ASP A 398 -10.42 -10.56 0.80
N SER A 399 -11.63 -10.01 1.03
CA SER A 399 -12.83 -10.39 0.28
C SER A 399 -12.83 -9.89 -1.17
N GLY A 400 -11.97 -8.93 -1.52
CA GLY A 400 -11.96 -8.27 -2.84
C GLY A 400 -13.01 -7.17 -3.01
N TYR A 401 -13.78 -6.83 -1.98
CA TYR A 401 -14.79 -5.76 -2.04
C TYR A 401 -14.14 -4.38 -2.26
N LEU A 402 -12.98 -4.15 -1.66
CA LEU A 402 -12.28 -2.87 -1.73
C LEU A 402 -11.87 -2.51 -3.18
N ALA A 403 -11.51 -3.51 -4.00
CA ALA A 403 -11.20 -3.30 -5.42
C ALA A 403 -12.45 -2.84 -6.20
N ARG A 404 -13.64 -3.43 -5.92
CA ARG A 404 -14.92 -3.03 -6.55
C ARG A 404 -15.33 -1.63 -6.14
N ALA A 405 -15.19 -1.31 -4.86
CA ALA A 405 -15.44 0.05 -4.36
C ALA A 405 -14.55 1.07 -5.08
N SER A 406 -13.25 0.76 -5.24
CA SER A 406 -12.32 1.61 -6.01
C SER A 406 -12.73 1.76 -7.47
N PHE A 407 -13.20 0.69 -8.10
CA PHE A 407 -13.68 0.70 -9.49
C PHE A 407 -14.92 1.60 -9.66
N VAL A 408 -15.90 1.50 -8.76
CA VAL A 408 -17.10 2.36 -8.79
C VAL A 408 -16.73 3.84 -8.63
N MET A 409 -15.75 4.12 -7.75
CA MET A 409 -15.31 5.49 -7.44
C MET A 409 -14.31 6.05 -8.43
N ASP A 410 -13.74 5.24 -9.32
CA ASP A 410 -12.69 5.65 -10.26
C ASP A 410 -13.13 6.81 -11.14
N ARG A 411 -14.37 6.80 -11.65
CA ARG A 411 -14.93 7.90 -12.43
C ARG A 411 -14.92 9.23 -11.68
N LEU A 412 -15.24 9.22 -10.39
CA LEU A 412 -15.24 10.42 -9.55
C LEU A 412 -13.80 10.90 -9.30
N MET A 413 -12.90 9.98 -9.02
CA MET A 413 -11.49 10.29 -8.78
C MET A 413 -10.79 10.84 -10.03
N HIS A 414 -11.09 10.31 -11.21
CA HIS A 414 -10.57 10.82 -12.49
C HIS A 414 -10.96 12.28 -12.77
N LYS A 415 -12.15 12.72 -12.38
CA LYS A 415 -12.55 14.13 -12.52
C LYS A 415 -11.67 15.08 -11.71
N VAL A 416 -11.10 14.60 -10.62
CA VAL A 416 -10.20 15.36 -9.74
C VAL A 416 -8.72 15.14 -10.12
N GLY A 417 -8.47 14.33 -11.16
CA GLY A 417 -7.11 14.00 -11.62
C GLY A 417 -6.39 12.99 -10.74
N LEU A 418 -7.14 12.23 -9.94
CA LEU A 418 -6.66 11.15 -9.09
C LEU A 418 -7.04 9.79 -9.68
N HIS A 419 -6.36 8.78 -9.22
CA HIS A 419 -6.60 7.39 -9.55
C HIS A 419 -7.69 6.78 -8.65
N GLY A 420 -8.47 5.81 -9.13
CA GLY A 420 -9.49 5.13 -8.32
C GLY A 420 -8.96 4.53 -7.03
N LYS A 421 -7.74 3.98 -7.04
CA LYS A 421 -7.07 3.46 -5.83
C LYS A 421 -6.82 4.54 -4.76
N SER A 422 -6.78 5.83 -5.11
CA SER A 422 -6.65 6.93 -4.15
C SER A 422 -7.86 7.07 -3.24
N PHE A 423 -9.00 6.55 -3.66
CA PHE A 423 -10.24 6.61 -2.89
C PHE A 423 -10.15 5.81 -1.57
N ILE A 424 -9.46 4.67 -1.57
CA ILE A 424 -9.30 3.82 -0.37
C ILE A 424 -8.61 4.57 0.79
N PRO A 425 -7.40 5.14 0.60
CA PRO A 425 -6.77 5.98 1.61
C PRO A 425 -7.64 7.15 2.09
N LEU A 426 -8.37 7.81 1.19
CA LEU A 426 -9.22 8.92 1.58
C LEU A 426 -10.36 8.51 2.51
N VAL A 427 -10.99 7.38 2.25
CA VAL A 427 -12.03 6.84 3.12
C VAL A 427 -11.49 6.39 4.48
N MET A 428 -10.31 5.73 4.47
CA MET A 428 -9.62 5.36 5.72
C MET A 428 -9.28 6.58 6.58
N GLY A 429 -9.05 7.75 5.95
CA GLY A 429 -8.78 9.02 6.62
C GLY A 429 -9.91 9.49 7.55
N PHE A 430 -11.15 9.10 7.30
CA PHE A 430 -12.27 9.38 8.22
C PHE A 430 -12.16 8.58 9.53
N GLY A 431 -11.50 7.43 9.52
CA GLY A 431 -11.19 6.68 10.72
C GLY A 431 -9.93 7.22 11.39
N CYS A 432 -8.78 7.06 10.74
CA CYS A 432 -7.48 7.52 11.20
C CYS A 432 -6.57 7.86 10.03
N ASN A 433 -5.95 9.06 10.07
CA ASN A 433 -5.07 9.53 9.00
C ASN A 433 -3.76 8.72 8.89
N VAL A 434 -3.27 8.12 9.98
CA VAL A 434 -2.02 7.36 9.98
C VAL A 434 -2.11 6.13 9.08
N PRO A 435 -3.05 5.17 9.29
CA PRO A 435 -3.22 4.04 8.38
C PRO A 435 -3.61 4.48 6.97
N ALA A 436 -4.33 5.59 6.83
CA ALA A 436 -4.68 6.15 5.54
C ALA A 436 -3.42 6.53 4.73
N VAL A 437 -2.46 7.21 5.35
CA VAL A 437 -1.18 7.55 4.72
C VAL A 437 -0.38 6.29 4.39
N MET A 438 -0.28 5.34 5.31
CA MET A 438 0.42 4.07 5.07
C MET A 438 -0.19 3.28 3.90
N SER A 439 -1.51 3.34 3.71
CA SER A 439 -2.19 2.66 2.60
C SER A 439 -1.93 3.30 1.23
N THR A 440 -1.37 4.52 1.17
CA THR A 440 -0.99 5.16 -0.10
C THR A 440 0.10 4.41 -0.86
N ARG A 441 0.82 3.48 -0.21
CA ARG A 441 1.75 2.55 -0.86
C ARG A 441 1.11 1.74 -1.99
N LEU A 442 -0.20 1.50 -1.92
CA LEU A 442 -0.98 0.77 -2.92
C LEU A 442 -1.17 1.55 -4.23
N ILE A 443 -0.84 2.85 -4.25
CA ILE A 443 -0.96 3.71 -5.42
C ILE A 443 0.34 3.65 -6.21
N GLU A 444 0.28 3.13 -7.43
CA GLU A 444 1.43 2.90 -8.30
C GLU A 444 2.04 4.22 -8.82
N SER A 445 1.19 5.16 -9.23
CA SER A 445 1.63 6.46 -9.70
C SER A 445 2.18 7.31 -8.55
N ARG A 446 3.46 7.70 -8.65
CA ARG A 446 4.13 8.55 -7.65
C ARG A 446 3.43 9.90 -7.47
N SER A 447 2.96 10.50 -8.56
CA SER A 447 2.25 11.79 -8.51
C SER A 447 0.91 11.65 -7.79
N SER A 448 0.10 10.64 -8.14
CA SER A 448 -1.17 10.36 -7.47
C SER A 448 -0.99 9.99 -6.00
N ARG A 449 0.08 9.22 -5.66
CA ARG A 449 0.43 8.87 -4.28
C ARG A 449 0.74 10.12 -3.45
N LEU A 450 1.60 11.02 -3.95
CA LEU A 450 1.95 12.26 -3.27
C LEU A 450 0.73 13.17 -3.07
N ILE A 451 -0.09 13.37 -4.10
CA ILE A 451 -1.31 14.18 -4.00
C ILE A 451 -2.25 13.57 -2.95
N THR A 452 -2.49 12.26 -3.00
CA THR A 452 -3.36 11.57 -2.04
C THR A 452 -2.84 11.72 -0.62
N THR A 453 -1.54 11.55 -0.39
CA THR A 453 -0.90 11.75 0.91
C THR A 453 -1.11 13.18 1.43
N PHE A 454 -1.06 14.18 0.56
CA PHE A 454 -1.24 15.60 0.91
C PHE A 454 -2.66 15.96 1.29
N ILE A 455 -3.67 15.30 0.70
CA ILE A 455 -5.09 15.62 0.93
C ILE A 455 -5.72 14.82 2.07
N ILE A 456 -5.13 13.68 2.48
CA ILE A 456 -5.61 12.87 3.61
C ILE A 456 -5.80 13.68 4.90
N PRO A 457 -4.91 14.62 5.30
CA PRO A 457 -5.10 15.43 6.51
C PRO A 457 -6.40 16.23 6.58
N PHE A 458 -7.03 16.54 5.43
CA PHE A 458 -8.32 17.26 5.38
C PHE A 458 -9.52 16.35 5.66
N MET A 459 -9.34 15.02 5.64
CA MET A 459 -10.38 14.09 6.07
C MET A 459 -10.52 14.15 7.59
N SER A 460 -11.78 14.32 8.05
CA SER A 460 -12.06 14.41 9.49
C SER A 460 -11.90 13.06 10.17
N CYS A 461 -10.78 12.85 10.87
CA CYS A 461 -10.56 11.61 11.62
C CYS A 461 -11.39 11.55 12.92
N SER A 462 -11.56 10.34 13.46
CA SER A 462 -12.34 10.07 14.68
C SER A 462 -11.84 10.84 15.91
N ALA A 463 -10.56 11.12 15.99
CA ALA A 463 -9.95 11.87 17.10
C ALA A 463 -10.42 13.33 17.22
N ARG A 464 -11.02 13.87 16.15
CA ARG A 464 -11.62 15.23 16.15
C ARG A 464 -13.07 15.23 16.65
N LEU A 465 -13.74 14.07 16.68
CA LEU A 465 -15.15 13.99 17.06
C LEU A 465 -15.44 14.52 18.47
N PRO A 466 -14.66 14.25 19.51
CA PRO A 466 -14.96 14.74 20.87
C PRO A 466 -15.06 16.26 20.92
N ILE A 467 -14.14 16.99 20.30
CA ILE A 467 -14.19 18.46 20.27
C ILE A 467 -15.39 18.98 19.48
N TYR A 468 -15.77 18.31 18.37
CA TYR A 468 -16.94 18.67 17.60
C TYR A 468 -18.23 18.48 18.42
N ILE A 469 -18.37 17.35 19.10
CA ILE A 469 -19.55 17.03 19.93
C ILE A 469 -19.72 18.07 21.07
N ILE A 470 -18.62 18.48 21.69
CA ILE A 470 -18.65 19.46 22.77
C ILE A 470 -19.01 20.84 22.24
N LEU A 471 -18.29 21.35 21.26
CA LEU A 471 -18.50 22.70 20.75
C LEU A 471 -19.83 22.87 20.00
N ILE A 472 -20.16 21.94 19.11
CA ILE A 472 -21.42 21.97 18.37
C ILE A 472 -22.61 21.76 19.31
N GLY A 473 -22.51 20.80 20.24
CA GLY A 473 -23.56 20.53 21.24
C GLY A 473 -23.78 21.67 22.25
N THR A 474 -22.79 22.56 22.41
CA THR A 474 -22.88 23.73 23.30
C THR A 474 -23.45 24.94 22.58
N PHE A 475 -22.95 25.29 21.40
CA PHE A 475 -23.26 26.53 20.72
C PHE A 475 -24.26 26.38 19.56
N PHE A 476 -24.42 25.18 19.02
CA PHE A 476 -25.27 24.87 17.86
C PHE A 476 -26.24 23.70 18.10
N ALA A 477 -26.75 23.53 19.33
CA ALA A 477 -27.59 22.38 19.70
C ALA A 477 -28.80 22.19 18.76
N ALA A 478 -29.47 23.25 18.34
CA ALA A 478 -30.61 23.20 17.44
C ALA A 478 -30.28 22.76 16.00
N HIS A 479 -29.04 22.98 15.53
CA HIS A 479 -28.60 22.70 14.17
C HIS A 479 -27.39 21.77 14.12
N SER A 480 -27.16 20.98 15.18
CA SER A 480 -25.96 20.17 15.38
C SER A 480 -25.66 19.25 14.19
N SER A 481 -26.67 18.58 13.63
CA SER A 481 -26.51 17.67 12.49
C SER A 481 -26.08 18.40 11.22
N TRP A 482 -26.62 19.60 10.98
CA TRP A 482 -26.27 20.39 9.80
C TRP A 482 -24.85 20.97 9.86
N VAL A 483 -24.43 21.44 11.05
CA VAL A 483 -23.06 21.93 11.26
C VAL A 483 -22.06 20.79 11.11
N MET A 484 -22.36 19.63 11.70
CA MET A 484 -21.50 18.45 11.55
C MET A 484 -21.36 18.01 10.09
N LEU A 485 -22.48 17.90 9.37
CA LEU A 485 -22.48 17.56 7.95
C LEU A 485 -21.68 18.60 7.14
N GLY A 486 -21.88 19.89 7.43
CA GLY A 486 -21.16 20.98 6.77
C GLY A 486 -19.62 20.86 6.94
N LEU A 487 -19.13 20.49 8.12
CA LEU A 487 -17.71 20.28 8.36
C LEU A 487 -17.15 19.11 7.51
N TYR A 488 -17.87 17.99 7.45
CA TYR A 488 -17.44 16.85 6.62
C TYR A 488 -17.41 17.21 5.13
N VAL A 489 -18.44 17.86 4.64
CA VAL A 489 -18.52 18.33 3.24
C VAL A 489 -17.42 19.34 2.94
N LEU A 490 -17.15 20.27 3.85
CA LEU A 490 -16.06 21.25 3.72
C LEU A 490 -14.70 20.56 3.62
N GLY A 491 -14.41 19.59 4.49
CA GLY A 491 -13.16 18.83 4.44
C GLY A 491 -12.95 18.12 3.11
N ILE A 492 -14.00 17.45 2.60
CA ILE A 492 -13.95 16.80 1.29
C ILE A 492 -13.76 17.84 0.17
N ALA A 493 -14.47 18.95 0.19
CA ALA A 493 -14.36 20.00 -0.82
C ALA A 493 -12.95 20.61 -0.88
N VAL A 494 -12.35 20.92 0.29
CA VAL A 494 -10.99 21.44 0.39
C VAL A 494 -9.96 20.41 -0.09
N ALA A 495 -10.14 19.12 0.26
CA ALA A 495 -9.29 18.05 -0.24
C ALA A 495 -9.32 17.94 -1.77
N MET A 496 -10.52 17.95 -2.35
CA MET A 496 -10.70 17.90 -3.81
C MET A 496 -10.11 19.12 -4.51
N LEU A 497 -10.33 20.32 -3.96
CA LEU A 497 -9.75 21.56 -4.48
C LEU A 497 -8.22 21.51 -4.43
N THR A 498 -7.65 21.06 -3.32
CA THR A 498 -6.19 20.89 -3.17
C THR A 498 -5.64 19.90 -4.19
N ALA A 499 -6.33 18.77 -4.41
CA ALA A 499 -5.92 17.79 -5.40
C ALA A 499 -5.90 18.37 -6.82
N LEU A 500 -6.94 19.13 -7.20
CA LEU A 500 -7.02 19.81 -8.49
C LEU A 500 -5.89 20.84 -8.67
N LEU A 501 -5.62 21.64 -7.64
CA LEU A 501 -4.54 22.64 -7.66
C LEU A 501 -3.17 21.97 -7.80
N MET A 502 -2.89 20.95 -6.99
CA MET A 502 -1.62 20.22 -7.07
C MET A 502 -1.44 19.54 -8.43
N ARG A 503 -2.51 18.94 -8.97
CA ARG A 503 -2.47 18.30 -10.30
C ARG A 503 -2.20 19.32 -11.40
N ARG A 504 -2.80 20.50 -11.33
CA ARG A 504 -2.64 21.55 -12.34
C ARG A 504 -1.26 22.22 -12.31
N PHE A 505 -0.71 22.48 -11.12
CA PHE A 505 0.49 23.31 -10.95
C PHE A 505 1.78 22.53 -10.69
N MET A 506 1.71 21.36 -10.03
CA MET A 506 2.91 20.63 -9.60
C MET A 506 3.17 19.34 -10.36
N PHE A 507 2.11 18.62 -10.79
CA PHE A 507 2.27 17.30 -11.37
C PHE A 507 1.60 17.23 -12.76
N LYS A 508 2.39 16.84 -13.78
CA LYS A 508 1.84 16.54 -15.11
C LYS A 508 0.95 15.28 -15.03
N LYS A 509 -0.02 15.16 -15.96
CA LYS A 509 -0.82 13.94 -16.08
C LYS A 509 0.08 12.76 -16.39
N ASP A 510 -0.03 11.69 -15.60
CA ASP A 510 0.52 10.39 -15.98
C ASP A 510 -0.37 9.81 -17.09
N GLU A 511 0.23 9.51 -18.23
CA GLU A 511 -0.47 8.94 -19.41
C GLU A 511 -0.55 7.41 -19.37
N THR A 512 -0.12 6.78 -18.27
CA THR A 512 -0.19 5.32 -18.17
C THR A 512 -1.65 4.85 -18.15
N PRO A 513 -2.10 4.10 -19.18
CA PRO A 513 -3.44 3.53 -19.18
C PRO A 513 -3.54 2.55 -18.00
N PHE A 514 -4.54 2.76 -17.16
CA PHE A 514 -4.76 1.93 -16.01
C PHE A 514 -5.82 0.88 -16.30
N VAL A 515 -5.43 -0.38 -16.21
CA VAL A 515 -6.34 -1.52 -16.24
C VAL A 515 -6.48 -2.02 -14.80
N MET A 516 -7.64 -1.80 -14.18
CA MET A 516 -7.94 -2.32 -12.86
C MET A 516 -8.50 -3.74 -12.99
N GLU A 517 -7.68 -4.72 -12.63
CA GLU A 517 -8.16 -6.09 -12.51
C GLU A 517 -8.96 -6.24 -11.22
N LEU A 518 -10.16 -6.81 -11.35
CA LEU A 518 -10.98 -7.14 -10.19
C LEU A 518 -10.58 -8.53 -9.68
N PRO A 519 -9.97 -8.64 -8.49
CA PRO A 519 -9.60 -9.94 -7.92
C PRO A 519 -10.86 -10.77 -7.68
N PRO A 520 -10.80 -12.12 -7.78
CA PRO A 520 -11.92 -12.97 -7.48
C PRO A 520 -12.40 -12.78 -6.04
N TYR A 521 -13.70 -12.95 -5.81
CA TYR A 521 -14.23 -12.96 -4.45
C TYR A 521 -13.68 -14.14 -3.67
N ARG A 522 -13.21 -13.87 -2.47
CA ARG A 522 -12.73 -14.88 -1.52
C ARG A 522 -13.39 -14.66 -0.17
N ILE A 523 -13.81 -15.75 0.46
CA ILE A 523 -14.24 -15.68 1.86
C ILE A 523 -12.97 -15.71 2.71
N PRO A 524 -12.61 -14.60 3.38
CA PRO A 524 -11.39 -14.57 4.18
C PRO A 524 -11.50 -15.50 5.38
N THR A 525 -10.41 -16.20 5.68
CA THR A 525 -10.35 -17.01 6.90
C THR A 525 -10.15 -16.10 8.10
N LEU A 526 -10.87 -16.34 9.19
CA LEU A 526 -10.79 -15.53 10.41
C LEU A 526 -9.34 -15.41 10.92
N LYS A 527 -8.58 -16.51 10.83
CA LYS A 527 -7.16 -16.54 11.22
C LYS A 527 -6.30 -15.57 10.39
N ALA A 528 -6.48 -15.53 9.07
CA ALA A 528 -5.75 -14.63 8.20
C ALA A 528 -6.11 -13.17 8.49
N THR A 529 -7.41 -12.85 8.56
CA THR A 529 -7.89 -11.49 8.83
C THR A 529 -7.39 -10.95 10.17
N VAL A 530 -7.44 -11.77 11.24
CA VAL A 530 -6.93 -11.40 12.56
C VAL A 530 -5.40 -11.26 12.55
N SER A 531 -4.68 -12.11 11.82
CA SER A 531 -3.22 -11.99 11.68
C SER A 531 -2.83 -10.70 10.96
N HIS A 532 -3.51 -10.35 9.87
CA HIS A 532 -3.30 -9.10 9.13
C HIS A 532 -3.62 -7.87 10.00
N MET A 533 -4.75 -7.90 10.72
CA MET A 533 -5.11 -6.86 11.69
C MET A 533 -3.98 -6.67 12.72
N TRP A 534 -3.51 -7.76 13.34
CA TRP A 534 -2.46 -7.69 14.36
C TRP A 534 -1.14 -7.15 13.84
N GLN A 535 -0.71 -7.60 12.66
CA GLN A 535 0.52 -7.11 12.02
C GLN A 535 0.46 -5.60 11.76
N ARG A 536 -0.66 -5.10 11.22
CA ARG A 536 -0.86 -3.66 10.97
C ARG A 536 -0.92 -2.86 12.26
N CYS A 537 -1.56 -3.40 13.29
CA CYS A 537 -1.62 -2.78 14.61
C CYS A 537 -0.23 -2.74 15.28
N ALA A 538 0.52 -3.83 15.21
CA ALA A 538 1.88 -3.89 15.74
C ALA A 538 2.83 -2.93 15.03
N GLN A 539 2.71 -2.80 13.70
CA GLN A 539 3.46 -1.82 12.92
C GLN A 539 3.10 -0.38 13.29
N TYR A 540 1.80 -0.09 13.47
CA TYR A 540 1.30 1.20 13.95
C TYR A 540 1.94 1.55 15.30
N LEU A 541 1.87 0.65 16.29
CA LEU A 541 2.45 0.87 17.60
C LEU A 541 3.96 1.07 17.55
N ARG A 542 4.68 0.24 16.81
CA ARG A 542 6.14 0.33 16.68
C ARG A 542 6.59 1.66 16.08
N ASN A 543 5.85 2.17 15.09
CA ASN A 543 6.23 3.40 14.38
C ASN A 543 5.87 4.67 15.16
N ILE A 544 4.83 4.64 16.01
CA ILE A 544 4.21 5.85 16.54
C ILE A 544 4.35 5.98 18.05
N ALA A 545 4.40 4.87 18.79
CA ALA A 545 4.42 4.91 20.27
C ALA A 545 5.58 5.75 20.83
N GLY A 546 6.79 5.59 20.31
CA GLY A 546 7.95 6.38 20.72
C GLY A 546 7.79 7.87 20.46
N MET A 547 7.25 8.22 19.30
CA MET A 547 7.06 9.63 18.91
C MET A 547 5.99 10.30 19.76
N ILE A 548 4.89 9.59 20.05
CA ILE A 548 3.82 10.12 20.91
C ILE A 548 4.32 10.29 22.34
N LEU A 549 5.09 9.33 22.87
CA LEU A 549 5.69 9.44 24.20
C LEU A 549 6.54 10.72 24.30
N VAL A 550 7.43 10.95 23.33
CA VAL A 550 8.28 12.16 23.31
C VAL A 550 7.43 13.42 23.20
N ALA A 551 6.44 13.44 22.29
CA ALA A 551 5.53 14.57 22.11
C ALA A 551 4.72 14.88 23.39
N SER A 552 4.21 13.86 24.07
CA SER A 552 3.46 14.02 25.32
C SER A 552 4.33 14.59 26.45
N ILE A 553 5.56 14.09 26.59
CA ILE A 553 6.50 14.60 27.60
C ILE A 553 6.86 16.06 27.29
N VAL A 554 7.07 16.41 26.01
CA VAL A 554 7.38 17.79 25.61
C VAL A 554 6.21 18.73 25.91
N VAL A 555 4.98 18.35 25.53
CA VAL A 555 3.78 19.16 25.81
C VAL A 555 3.55 19.30 27.31
N TRP A 556 3.71 18.22 28.09
CA TRP A 556 3.63 18.26 29.53
C TRP A 556 4.69 19.23 30.11
N ALA A 557 5.94 19.10 29.72
CA ALA A 557 7.03 19.96 30.20
C ALA A 557 6.79 21.44 29.87
N LEU A 558 6.31 21.75 28.66
CA LEU A 558 5.96 23.12 28.27
C LEU A 558 4.78 23.67 29.10
N GLY A 559 3.82 22.83 29.51
CA GLY A 559 2.70 23.20 30.35
C GLY A 559 3.07 23.29 31.84
N TYR A 560 4.04 22.48 32.28
CA TYR A 560 4.45 22.40 33.67
C TYR A 560 5.42 23.52 34.07
N PHE A 561 6.37 23.90 33.21
CA PHE A 561 7.39 24.90 33.49
C PHE A 561 7.07 26.29 32.91
N PRO A 562 7.47 27.41 33.60
CA PRO A 562 8.03 27.49 34.95
C PRO A 562 6.98 27.36 36.02
N ARG A 563 7.25 26.60 37.10
CA ARG A 563 6.36 26.48 38.26
C ARG A 563 6.75 27.53 39.31
N GLN A 564 5.83 28.40 39.66
CA GLN A 564 6.02 29.38 40.76
C GLN A 564 5.27 28.85 41.98
N LYS A 565 5.96 28.84 43.14
CA LYS A 565 5.39 28.35 44.40
C LYS A 565 4.18 29.16 44.90
N GLU A 566 4.03 30.39 44.44
CA GLU A 566 2.93 31.29 44.79
C GLU A 566 1.58 30.88 44.18
N ASN A 567 1.60 30.06 43.13
CA ASN A 567 0.40 29.64 42.38
C ASN A 567 -0.01 28.18 42.67
N GLU A 568 0.45 27.59 43.78
CA GLU A 568 0.02 26.25 44.19
C GLU A 568 -1.46 26.26 44.61
N GLY A 569 -2.36 26.10 43.67
CA GLY A 569 -3.82 26.04 43.86
C GLY A 569 -4.62 26.63 42.68
N ASP A 570 -4.04 27.44 41.82
CA ASP A 570 -4.71 27.96 40.63
C ASP A 570 -4.06 27.45 39.34
N ILE A 571 -4.61 26.33 38.85
CA ILE A 571 -4.10 25.64 37.64
C ILE A 571 -4.16 26.57 36.41
N GLN A 572 -5.12 27.47 36.37
CA GLN A 572 -5.32 28.39 35.26
C GLN A 572 -4.19 29.44 35.21
N GLN A 573 -3.82 30.03 36.35
CA GLN A 573 -2.70 30.97 36.42
C GLN A 573 -1.35 30.30 36.17
N GLN A 574 -1.20 29.04 36.57
CA GLN A 574 0.01 28.26 36.27
C GLN A 574 0.18 28.04 34.76
N TYR A 575 -0.90 27.63 34.06
CA TYR A 575 -0.84 27.48 32.60
C TYR A 575 -0.58 28.81 31.86
N GLU A 576 -1.13 29.91 32.35
CA GLU A 576 -0.93 31.25 31.79
C GLU A 576 0.55 31.69 31.84
N GLN A 577 1.26 31.34 32.89
CA GLN A 577 2.67 31.66 33.07
C GLN A 577 3.63 30.63 32.47
N SER A 578 3.12 29.46 32.14
CA SER A 578 3.92 28.36 31.56
C SER A 578 4.48 28.70 30.17
N TYR A 579 5.46 27.91 29.72
CA TYR A 579 6.02 28.08 28.36
C TYR A 579 4.96 27.92 27.28
N ILE A 580 4.04 26.98 27.44
CA ILE A 580 2.96 26.78 26.44
C ILE A 580 1.98 27.97 26.44
N GLY A 581 1.70 28.57 27.61
CA GLY A 581 0.90 29.79 27.74
C GLY A 581 1.56 30.99 27.08
N ARG A 582 2.89 31.15 27.26
CA ARG A 582 3.66 32.21 26.56
C ARG A 582 3.65 32.03 25.06
N VAL A 583 3.80 30.79 24.56
CA VAL A 583 3.67 30.47 23.14
C VAL A 583 2.26 30.74 22.64
N GLY A 584 1.22 30.39 23.42
CA GLY A 584 -0.17 30.70 23.10
C GLY A 584 -0.41 32.21 22.94
N ARG A 585 0.09 33.04 23.86
CA ARG A 585 0.02 34.50 23.76
C ARG A 585 0.85 35.08 22.59
N PHE A 586 2.01 34.50 22.29
CA PHE A 586 2.79 34.88 21.12
C PHE A 586 2.01 34.58 19.81
N CYS A 587 1.26 33.52 19.77
CA CYS A 587 0.43 33.15 18.61
C CYS A 587 -0.92 33.91 18.55
N GLU A 588 -1.39 34.49 19.67
CA GLU A 588 -2.68 35.17 19.80
C GLU A 588 -2.92 36.23 18.70
N PRO A 589 -1.96 37.15 18.34
CA PRO A 589 -2.18 38.09 17.26
C PRO A 589 -2.49 37.46 15.89
N ALA A 590 -2.05 36.23 15.67
CA ALA A 590 -2.38 35.50 14.44
C ALA A 590 -3.77 34.87 14.47
N PHE A 591 -4.31 34.62 15.66
CA PHE A 591 -5.63 34.01 15.87
C PHE A 591 -6.74 35.03 16.25
N GLU A 592 -6.38 36.23 16.71
CA GLU A 592 -7.31 37.33 16.97
C GLU A 592 -8.22 37.66 15.79
N PRO A 593 -7.77 37.69 14.51
CA PRO A 593 -8.65 37.86 13.35
C PRO A 593 -9.70 36.79 13.17
N LEU A 594 -9.57 35.63 13.85
CA LEU A 594 -10.50 34.50 13.86
C LEU A 594 -11.43 34.58 15.08
N GLY A 595 -11.30 35.57 15.94
CA GLY A 595 -12.00 35.70 17.24
C GLY A 595 -11.62 34.64 18.25
N LEU A 596 -10.36 34.16 18.22
CA LEU A 596 -9.82 33.15 19.11
C LEU A 596 -8.76 33.76 20.04
N ASP A 597 -8.83 33.37 21.32
CA ASP A 597 -7.94 33.80 22.38
C ASP A 597 -6.68 32.93 22.53
N TRP A 598 -5.80 33.27 23.46
CA TRP A 598 -4.60 32.50 23.76
C TRP A 598 -4.91 31.08 24.30
N LYS A 599 -6.04 30.87 25.02
CA LYS A 599 -6.45 29.55 25.52
C LYS A 599 -6.78 28.60 24.37
N SER A 600 -7.49 29.11 23.37
CA SER A 600 -7.76 28.40 22.12
C SER A 600 -6.46 28.03 21.39
N SER A 601 -5.50 28.96 21.37
CA SER A 601 -4.18 28.74 20.76
C SER A 601 -3.40 27.63 21.48
N VAL A 602 -3.39 27.62 22.82
CA VAL A 602 -2.76 26.56 23.63
C VAL A 602 -3.41 25.20 23.36
N SER A 603 -4.75 25.16 23.29
CA SER A 603 -5.47 23.94 22.99
C SER A 603 -5.15 23.39 21.59
N LEU A 604 -5.04 24.26 20.59
CA LEU A 604 -4.63 23.89 19.23
C LEU A 604 -3.20 23.33 19.18
N ILE A 605 -2.26 23.92 19.95
CA ILE A 605 -0.87 23.46 20.06
C ILE A 605 -0.82 22.07 20.71
N SER A 606 -1.54 21.88 21.83
CA SER A 606 -1.64 20.56 22.47
C SER A 606 -2.23 19.48 21.53
N GLY A 607 -3.21 19.89 20.70
CA GLY A 607 -3.82 19.04 19.67
C GLY A 607 -2.89 18.63 18.53
N ILE A 608 -1.67 19.19 18.43
CA ILE A 608 -0.65 18.73 17.47
C ILE A 608 -0.10 17.37 17.92
N ALA A 609 0.15 17.19 19.21
CA ALA A 609 0.63 15.92 19.73
C ALA A 609 -0.42 14.81 19.52
N ALA A 610 -1.63 15.03 20.04
CA ALA A 610 -2.80 14.16 19.79
C ALA A 610 -4.06 15.03 19.83
N LYS A 611 -4.98 14.81 18.88
CA LYS A 611 -6.17 15.66 18.71
C LYS A 611 -7.12 15.62 19.91
N GLU A 612 -7.12 14.50 20.62
CA GLU A 612 -7.90 14.27 21.85
C GLU A 612 -7.46 15.20 22.99
N LEU A 613 -6.17 15.53 23.07
CA LEU A 613 -5.62 16.42 24.11
C LEU A 613 -6.22 17.83 24.04
N MET A 614 -6.78 18.22 22.91
CA MET A 614 -7.41 19.50 22.73
C MET A 614 -8.59 19.69 23.70
N VAL A 615 -9.44 18.65 23.86
CA VAL A 615 -10.57 18.69 24.78
C VAL A 615 -10.10 18.73 26.23
N SER A 616 -9.11 17.92 26.58
CA SER A 616 -8.54 17.88 27.93
C SER A 616 -7.91 19.25 28.30
N THR A 617 -7.14 19.85 27.37
CA THR A 617 -6.53 21.16 27.59
C THR A 617 -7.59 22.25 27.77
N LEU A 618 -8.64 22.27 26.94
CA LEU A 618 -9.78 23.19 27.13
C LEU A 618 -10.46 22.95 28.48
N GLY A 619 -10.63 21.68 28.89
CA GLY A 619 -11.16 21.32 30.17
C GLY A 619 -10.38 21.98 31.33
N VAL A 620 -9.07 21.84 31.32
CA VAL A 620 -8.18 22.41 32.36
C VAL A 620 -8.17 23.93 32.32
N LEU A 621 -8.18 24.56 31.14
CA LEU A 621 -8.14 26.01 31.01
C LEU A 621 -9.44 26.73 31.35
N TYR A 622 -10.58 26.02 31.32
CA TYR A 622 -11.90 26.59 31.59
C TYR A 622 -12.57 26.05 32.88
N SER A 623 -11.89 25.20 33.65
CA SER A 623 -12.33 24.80 34.98
C SER A 623 -11.16 24.60 35.92
N ASN A 624 -11.39 24.96 37.20
CA ASN A 624 -10.39 24.84 38.25
C ASN A 624 -10.30 23.44 38.86
N ASP A 625 -11.17 22.50 38.44
CA ASP A 625 -11.22 21.14 38.97
C ASP A 625 -10.63 20.13 37.96
N ALA A 626 -9.75 19.26 38.42
CA ALA A 626 -9.11 18.22 37.64
C ALA A 626 -10.06 17.10 37.15
N GLU A 627 -11.24 16.95 37.78
CA GLU A 627 -12.28 15.98 37.43
C GLU A 627 -13.46 16.64 36.68
N ASN A 628 -13.22 16.93 35.37
CA ASN A 628 -14.25 17.58 34.57
C ASN A 628 -15.09 16.59 33.80
N SER A 629 -16.39 16.54 34.15
CA SER A 629 -17.36 15.90 33.25
C SER A 629 -17.59 16.76 31.98
N PRO A 630 -17.82 16.15 30.80
CA PRO A 630 -18.12 16.89 29.55
C PRO A 630 -19.29 17.88 29.70
N ALA A 631 -20.19 17.62 30.63
CA ALA A 631 -21.33 18.50 30.94
C ALA A 631 -20.90 19.78 31.66
N GLN A 632 -19.94 19.70 32.58
CA GLN A 632 -19.39 20.87 33.29
C GLN A 632 -18.58 21.76 32.35
N LEU A 633 -17.77 21.16 31.46
CA LEU A 633 -17.03 21.90 30.46
C LEU A 633 -17.97 22.73 29.53
N LYS A 634 -19.08 22.15 29.09
CA LYS A 634 -20.10 22.88 28.29
C LYS A 634 -20.63 24.12 29.02
N GLN A 635 -20.94 24.00 30.31
CA GLN A 635 -21.45 25.11 31.12
C GLN A 635 -20.39 26.20 31.34
N ASN A 636 -19.14 25.80 31.57
CA ASN A 636 -18.03 26.73 31.79
C ASN A 636 -17.66 27.50 30.52
N LEU A 637 -17.67 26.85 29.35
CA LEU A 637 -17.45 27.51 28.06
C LEU A 637 -18.50 28.57 27.72
N VAL A 638 -19.76 28.36 28.12
CA VAL A 638 -20.83 29.37 27.97
C VAL A 638 -20.66 30.51 28.97
N LYS A 639 -20.32 30.18 30.23
CA LYS A 639 -20.17 31.19 31.32
C LYS A 639 -18.96 32.09 31.13
N SER A 640 -17.87 31.62 30.52
CA SER A 640 -16.67 32.41 30.29
C SER A 640 -16.89 33.61 29.36
N GLY A 641 -17.85 33.50 28.44
CA GLY A 641 -18.10 34.57 27.44
C GLY A 641 -17.00 34.75 26.40
N ASP A 642 -15.96 33.95 26.44
CA ASP A 642 -14.79 34.05 25.52
C ASP A 642 -15.15 33.59 24.09
N PHE A 643 -16.22 32.79 23.95
CA PHE A 643 -16.64 32.21 22.67
C PHE A 643 -17.95 32.80 22.16
N SER A 644 -17.88 33.39 20.98
CA SER A 644 -19.06 33.72 20.17
C SER A 644 -19.39 32.59 19.17
N SER A 645 -20.63 32.48 18.70
CA SER A 645 -20.97 31.47 17.67
C SER A 645 -20.10 31.54 16.42
N PRO A 646 -19.74 32.73 15.87
CA PRO A 646 -18.76 32.83 14.77
C PRO A 646 -17.38 32.34 15.12
N SER A 647 -16.84 32.63 16.35
CA SER A 647 -15.52 32.17 16.74
C SER A 647 -15.46 30.66 16.93
N VAL A 648 -16.54 30.04 17.43
CA VAL A 648 -16.64 28.58 17.52
C VAL A 648 -16.65 27.93 16.14
N LEU A 649 -17.37 28.49 15.16
CA LEU A 649 -17.32 27.99 13.78
C LEU A 649 -15.91 28.10 13.18
N ALA A 650 -15.23 29.21 13.43
CA ALA A 650 -13.85 29.39 12.97
C ALA A 650 -12.91 28.34 13.62
N LEU A 651 -13.06 28.10 14.93
CA LEU A 651 -12.28 27.08 15.65
C LEU A 651 -12.55 25.68 15.12
N LEU A 652 -13.80 25.33 14.82
CA LEU A 652 -14.18 24.04 14.25
C LEU A 652 -13.56 23.84 12.87
N VAL A 653 -13.62 24.85 11.99
CA VAL A 653 -13.03 24.81 10.65
C VAL A 653 -11.50 24.75 10.73
N PHE A 654 -10.90 25.53 11.62
CA PHE A 654 -9.46 25.49 11.84
C PHE A 654 -9.04 24.09 12.33
N THR A 655 -9.73 23.53 13.31
CA THR A 655 -9.47 22.18 13.86
C THR A 655 -9.62 21.09 12.77
N LEU A 656 -10.55 21.28 11.82
CA LEU A 656 -10.73 20.36 10.70
C LEU A 656 -9.54 20.37 9.76
N LEU A 657 -8.99 21.52 9.43
CA LEU A 657 -8.08 21.69 8.28
C LEU A 657 -6.61 21.83 8.68
N TYR A 658 -6.29 22.23 9.95
CA TYR A 658 -4.90 22.50 10.35
C TYR A 658 -4.07 21.20 10.40
N MET A 659 -2.77 21.38 10.57
CA MET A 659 -1.78 20.31 10.55
C MET A 659 -2.25 19.06 11.30
N PRO A 660 -2.03 17.87 10.74
CA PRO A 660 -2.44 16.64 11.37
C PRO A 660 -1.63 16.35 12.64
N CYS A 661 -1.99 15.33 13.41
CA CYS A 661 -1.24 14.90 14.58
C CYS A 661 0.18 14.44 14.21
N VAL A 662 1.09 14.47 15.18
CA VAL A 662 2.51 14.07 15.00
C VAL A 662 2.63 12.68 14.38
N GLY A 663 1.75 11.74 14.76
CA GLY A 663 1.73 10.41 14.16
C GLY A 663 1.49 10.41 12.65
N THR A 664 0.60 11.28 12.16
CA THR A 664 0.36 11.42 10.71
C THR A 664 1.54 12.09 10.00
N ILE A 665 2.15 13.11 10.61
CA ILE A 665 3.34 13.77 10.05
C ILE A 665 4.49 12.76 9.91
N THR A 666 4.70 11.94 10.95
CA THR A 666 5.70 10.87 10.92
C THR A 666 5.41 9.85 9.82
N ALA A 667 4.14 9.44 9.68
CA ALA A 667 3.73 8.54 8.60
C ALA A 667 3.99 9.15 7.21
N ILE A 668 3.68 10.43 6.99
CA ILE A 668 4.00 11.14 5.74
C ILE A 668 5.52 11.18 5.52
N GLY A 669 6.28 11.43 6.58
CA GLY A 669 7.75 11.45 6.54
C GLY A 669 8.36 10.13 6.13
N SER A 670 7.82 9.01 6.64
CA SER A 670 8.28 7.66 6.30
C SER A 670 7.87 7.23 4.89
N GLU A 671 6.67 7.62 4.40
CA GLU A 671 6.14 7.18 3.11
C GLU A 671 6.59 8.06 1.93
N SER A 672 6.69 9.36 2.15
CA SER A 672 6.91 10.34 1.08
C SER A 672 8.16 11.21 1.29
N GLY A 673 8.78 11.10 2.47
CA GLY A 673 9.96 11.87 2.86
C GLY A 673 9.63 13.13 3.69
N TRP A 674 10.56 13.50 4.59
CA TRP A 674 10.39 14.59 5.56
C TRP A 674 10.14 15.95 4.93
N LYS A 675 10.65 16.20 3.72
CA LYS A 675 10.38 17.44 2.97
C LYS A 675 8.88 17.61 2.69
N TRP A 676 8.22 16.54 2.29
CA TRP A 676 6.79 16.52 2.01
C TRP A 676 5.95 16.56 3.29
N ALA A 677 6.43 15.96 4.39
CA ALA A 677 5.76 16.03 5.69
C ALA A 677 5.71 17.48 6.22
N VAL A 678 6.84 18.20 6.18
CA VAL A 678 6.90 19.61 6.59
C VAL A 678 6.07 20.49 5.66
N ALA A 679 6.17 20.29 4.34
CA ALA A 679 5.36 21.01 3.37
C ALA A 679 3.85 20.80 3.59
N SER A 680 3.41 19.56 3.89
CA SER A 680 2.01 19.26 4.21
C SER A 680 1.55 19.96 5.49
N ALA A 681 2.38 19.98 6.55
CA ALA A 681 2.05 20.66 7.80
C ALA A 681 1.88 22.19 7.62
N ILE A 682 2.78 22.82 6.89
CA ILE A 682 2.73 24.26 6.62
C ILE A 682 1.52 24.58 5.73
N TYR A 683 1.32 23.82 4.65
CA TYR A 683 0.22 24.03 3.72
C TYR A 683 -1.14 23.87 4.39
N SER A 684 -1.34 22.78 5.14
CA SER A 684 -2.62 22.51 5.81
C SER A 684 -2.94 23.58 6.86
N THR A 685 -1.93 24.09 7.59
CA THR A 685 -2.12 25.16 8.57
C THR A 685 -2.47 26.49 7.88
N ALA A 686 -1.80 26.84 6.77
CA ALA A 686 -2.12 28.04 6.00
C ALA A 686 -3.54 27.98 5.41
N VAL A 687 -3.93 26.84 4.85
CA VAL A 687 -5.29 26.61 4.34
C VAL A 687 -6.31 26.70 5.48
N ALA A 688 -6.03 26.09 6.63
CA ALA A 688 -6.91 26.16 7.80
C ALA A 688 -7.16 27.59 8.25
N TRP A 689 -6.11 28.40 8.33
CA TRP A 689 -6.21 29.80 8.71
C TRP A 689 -7.07 30.60 7.72
N LEU A 690 -6.81 30.42 6.42
CA LEU A 690 -7.55 31.12 5.36
C LEU A 690 -9.07 30.79 5.40
N TYR A 691 -9.41 29.49 5.46
CA TYR A 691 -10.80 29.07 5.50
C TYR A 691 -11.48 29.47 6.80
N ALA A 692 -10.83 29.35 7.95
CA ALA A 692 -11.36 29.77 9.24
C ALA A 692 -11.63 31.30 9.24
N PHE A 693 -10.72 32.10 8.67
CA PHE A 693 -10.90 33.55 8.52
C PHE A 693 -12.12 33.89 7.66
N VAL A 694 -12.24 33.25 6.50
CA VAL A 694 -13.40 33.46 5.61
C VAL A 694 -14.70 33.09 6.32
N VAL A 695 -14.73 31.92 6.97
CA VAL A 695 -15.91 31.44 7.70
C VAL A 695 -16.26 32.39 8.86
N TYR A 696 -15.29 32.86 9.62
CA TYR A 696 -15.49 33.85 10.68
C TYR A 696 -16.12 35.14 10.16
N ARG A 697 -15.54 35.70 9.07
CA ARG A 697 -16.06 36.94 8.46
C ARG A 697 -17.46 36.77 7.89
N VAL A 698 -17.71 35.65 7.24
CA VAL A 698 -19.06 35.34 6.72
C VAL A 698 -20.07 35.15 7.87
N ALA A 699 -19.69 34.42 8.90
CA ALA A 699 -20.57 34.18 10.06
C ALA A 699 -20.92 35.49 10.80
N LEU A 700 -20.00 36.45 10.89
CA LEU A 700 -20.28 37.78 11.47
C LEU A 700 -21.32 38.60 10.66
N LEU A 701 -21.54 38.28 9.36
CA LEU A 701 -22.54 38.98 8.55
C LEU A 701 -23.95 38.38 8.72
N PHE A 702 -24.03 37.11 9.19
CA PHE A 702 -25.31 36.39 9.26
C PHE A 702 -25.81 36.14 10.70
N ILE A 703 -24.91 36.21 11.67
CA ILE A 703 -25.17 35.98 13.11
C ILE A 703 -24.86 37.30 13.88
#